data_0c0046d64ad31123c33d23f45b219297
#
_entry.id   0c0046d64ad31123c33d23f45b219297
#
_cell.length_a   1.000
_cell.length_b   1.000
_cell.length_c   1.000
_cell.angle_alpha   90.00
_cell.angle_beta   90.00
_cell.angle_gamma   90.00
#
_symmetry.space_group_name_H-M   'P 1'
#
loop_
_entity.id
_entity.type
_entity.pdbx_description
1 polymer ?
#
loop_
_entity_poly.entity_id
_entity_poly.type
_entity_poly.pdbx_seq_one_letter_code
_entity_poly.pdbx_strand_id
1 'polypeptide(L)'
;MSMNQPSYDANEIQVLEGLEAVRKRPGMYIGSTSAKGLHHLVWEVVDNSIDEALAGYCDHIEISIHEDNSVTVVDNGRGIPVGEHAKMKRPALEVVMTVLHAGGKFGGGGYKVSGGLHGVGVSVVNALSEKVVVTVKRDGHVYQQEYRRGAPQYDLKTXGTTDETGTTVTFHPDPEIFTETTVYDYETLLTRVRELAFLNKGIGLTLTDERTGATNSFMYEGGIIEYVSFLNQKREVLHENPIYVEGSRDNIQVEVALQYNDNYTENIYSFANNINTHEGGTHESGFKSALTRIINDYARKAGVIKDSTGNLSGDDVREGLTAIISVKIPEPQFEGQTKTKLGNSEVRGIVESLFAEKLQEFLEENPSVSRRILEKGLQAARAREAARKARELTRRKGALEVSSLPGKLADCSSKDASISELYIVEGDSAGGSAKQGRDRHFQAILPLRGKILNVEKARLDRILGNAEIRAIITAMGTGIGDDFDISKARYHKIILMTDADVDGAHIRTLLLTFLYRYMRKIIEAGYVYIAQPPLFKIERNKVIRYAGSEKERDEIIASLGENAKFNVQRYKGLGEMNAGQLWETTMDPESRTMLQVSISDAMLADAMFDTLMGDNVEPRRDFIQENAKYVKNLDI
;
A
#
# COMPACT_ATOMS: atom_id res chain seq x y z
N MET A 1 13.66 -30.77 42.61
CA MET A 1 13.14 -29.37 42.53
C MET A 1 11.96 -29.38 41.57
N SER A 2 10.73 -29.29 42.10
CA SER A 2 9.54 -29.26 41.26
C SER A 2 9.44 -27.85 40.65
N MET A 3 9.49 -27.77 39.34
CA MET A 3 9.18 -26.54 38.65
C MET A 3 7.71 -26.24 38.90
N ASN A 4 7.44 -25.16 39.60
CA ASN A 4 6.10 -24.64 39.74
C ASN A 4 5.60 -24.24 38.34
N GLN A 5 4.79 -25.08 37.73
CA GLN A 5 4.06 -24.67 36.54
C GLN A 5 3.06 -23.58 36.96
N PRO A 6 3.00 -22.45 36.26
CA PRO A 6 1.98 -21.46 36.60
C PRO A 6 0.59 -22.08 36.50
N SER A 7 -0.20 -21.92 37.54
CA SER A 7 -1.56 -22.41 37.53
C SER A 7 -2.42 -21.54 36.61
N TYR A 8 -3.07 -22.15 35.63
CA TYR A 8 -4.04 -21.44 34.79
C TYR A 8 -5.41 -21.64 35.43
N ASP A 9 -5.86 -20.66 36.18
CA ASP A 9 -7.16 -20.76 36.86
C ASP A 9 -8.02 -19.53 36.57
N ALA A 10 -9.22 -19.50 37.11
CA ALA A 10 -10.22 -18.45 36.84
C ALA A 10 -9.73 -17.05 37.23
N ASN A 11 -8.83 -16.95 38.21
CA ASN A 11 -8.31 -15.67 38.68
C ASN A 11 -7.29 -15.05 37.72
N GLU A 12 -6.77 -15.86 36.78
CA GLU A 12 -5.79 -15.39 35.80
C GLU A 12 -6.44 -14.89 34.51
N ILE A 13 -7.76 -15.07 34.40
CA ILE A 13 -8.51 -14.54 33.27
C ILE A 13 -8.78 -13.06 33.51
N GLN A 14 -8.12 -12.21 32.74
CA GLN A 14 -8.28 -10.76 32.84
C GLN A 14 -9.42 -10.31 31.92
N VAL A 15 -10.34 -9.55 32.48
CA VAL A 15 -11.40 -8.90 31.73
C VAL A 15 -11.05 -7.43 31.58
N LEU A 16 -10.81 -7.00 30.35
CA LEU A 16 -10.50 -5.61 30.03
C LEU A 16 -11.77 -4.94 29.50
N GLU A 17 -12.13 -3.84 30.10
CA GLU A 17 -13.33 -3.11 29.72
C GLU A 17 -12.97 -1.73 29.19
N GLY A 18 -13.80 -1.24 28.25
CA GLY A 18 -13.74 0.10 27.73
C GLY A 18 -12.40 0.44 27.07
N LEU A 19 -11.92 1.65 27.31
CA LEU A 19 -10.73 2.18 26.67
C LEU A 19 -9.44 1.54 27.18
N GLU A 20 -9.47 0.90 28.33
CA GLU A 20 -8.31 0.17 28.84
C GLU A 20 -7.93 -0.99 27.90
N ALA A 21 -8.93 -1.65 27.33
CA ALA A 21 -8.70 -2.71 26.34
C ALA A 21 -7.94 -2.17 25.12
N VAL A 22 -8.26 -0.97 24.67
CA VAL A 22 -7.61 -0.33 23.53
C VAL A 22 -6.14 -0.04 23.87
N ARG A 23 -5.88 0.51 25.04
CA ARG A 23 -4.50 0.85 25.46
C ARG A 23 -3.63 -0.39 25.60
N LYS A 24 -4.18 -1.49 26.05
CA LYS A 24 -3.44 -2.75 26.23
C LYS A 24 -3.15 -3.47 24.91
N ARG A 25 -4.07 -3.38 23.95
CA ARG A 25 -3.95 -4.06 22.66
C ARG A 25 -4.21 -3.09 21.50
N PRO A 26 -3.43 -2.01 21.38
CA PRO A 26 -3.74 -1.00 20.35
C PRO A 26 -3.71 -1.56 18.93
N GLY A 27 -2.85 -2.54 18.65
CA GLY A 27 -2.76 -3.15 17.33
C GLY A 27 -4.06 -3.79 16.84
N MET A 28 -4.93 -4.21 17.76
CA MET A 28 -6.24 -4.77 17.39
C MET A 28 -7.17 -3.72 16.80
N TYR A 29 -6.94 -2.44 17.11
CA TYR A 29 -7.83 -1.34 16.73
C TYR A 29 -7.26 -0.47 15.61
N ILE A 30 -5.93 -0.30 15.56
CA ILE A 30 -5.29 0.57 14.55
C ILE A 30 -4.26 -0.18 13.69
N GLY A 31 -4.11 -1.49 13.87
CA GLY A 31 -3.24 -2.33 13.05
C GLY A 31 -1.80 -2.42 13.55
N SER A 32 -1.22 -1.34 14.04
CA SER A 32 0.14 -1.30 14.56
C SER A 32 0.35 -0.07 15.42
N THR A 33 1.46 -0.03 16.16
CA THR A 33 1.88 1.18 16.89
C THR A 33 3.11 1.83 16.24
N SER A 34 3.41 1.45 15.00
CA SER A 34 4.44 2.07 14.17
C SER A 34 3.90 3.38 13.55
N ALA A 35 4.67 3.99 12.65
CA ALA A 35 4.25 5.19 11.92
C ALA A 35 2.89 5.00 11.24
N LYS A 36 2.62 3.81 10.70
CA LYS A 36 1.34 3.52 10.04
C LYS A 36 0.17 3.66 11.00
N GLY A 37 0.29 3.09 12.20
CA GLY A 37 -0.75 3.22 13.23
C GLY A 37 -0.90 4.65 13.73
N LEU A 38 0.22 5.37 13.85
CA LEU A 38 0.21 6.79 14.23
C LEU A 38 -0.62 7.61 13.24
N HIS A 39 -0.39 7.42 11.94
CA HIS A 39 -1.13 8.14 10.90
C HIS A 39 -2.60 7.71 10.84
N HIS A 40 -2.88 6.47 11.22
CA HIS A 40 -4.25 5.97 11.28
C HIS A 40 -5.13 6.76 12.24
N LEU A 41 -4.57 7.32 13.32
CA LEU A 41 -5.31 8.17 14.24
C LEU A 41 -5.94 9.38 13.50
N VAL A 42 -5.19 9.99 12.59
CA VAL A 42 -5.70 11.12 11.81
C VAL A 42 -6.91 10.68 10.97
N TRP A 43 -6.80 9.50 10.33
CA TRP A 43 -7.87 9.02 9.47
C TRP A 43 -9.15 8.69 10.22
N GLU A 44 -9.03 8.20 11.46
CA GLU A 44 -10.21 7.94 12.29
C GLU A 44 -10.98 9.22 12.59
N VAL A 45 -10.26 10.33 12.84
CA VAL A 45 -10.92 11.62 13.10
C VAL A 45 -11.46 12.22 11.80
N VAL A 46 -10.65 12.22 10.73
CA VAL A 46 -11.06 12.79 9.44
C VAL A 46 -12.27 12.05 8.87
N ASP A 47 -12.32 10.72 9.03
CA ASP A 47 -13.44 9.92 8.52
C ASP A 47 -14.77 10.33 9.17
N ASN A 48 -14.77 10.78 10.42
CA ASN A 48 -15.98 11.29 11.05
C ASN A 48 -16.46 12.55 10.33
N SER A 49 -15.54 13.44 9.95
CA SER A 49 -15.88 14.65 9.21
C SER A 49 -16.35 14.31 7.78
N ILE A 50 -15.71 13.33 7.13
CA ILE A 50 -16.13 12.85 5.81
C ILE A 50 -17.55 12.23 5.89
N ASP A 51 -17.85 11.47 6.94
CA ASP A 51 -19.19 10.90 7.14
C ASP A 51 -20.23 12.02 7.25
N GLU A 52 -19.88 13.11 7.91
CA GLU A 52 -20.75 14.29 8.00
C GLU A 52 -20.94 14.93 6.61
N ALA A 53 -19.89 14.95 5.78
CA ALA A 53 -19.97 15.44 4.41
C ALA A 53 -20.85 14.52 3.55
N LEU A 54 -20.72 13.20 3.71
CA LEU A 54 -21.57 12.23 3.00
C LEU A 54 -23.04 12.37 3.37
N ALA A 55 -23.33 12.77 4.61
CA ALA A 55 -24.69 13.03 5.05
C ALA A 55 -25.25 14.37 4.53
N GLY A 56 -24.41 15.19 3.90
CA GLY A 56 -24.83 16.44 3.29
C GLY A 56 -24.69 17.68 4.17
N TYR A 57 -24.05 17.56 5.33
CA TYR A 57 -24.00 18.65 6.31
C TYR A 57 -22.65 19.35 6.42
N CYS A 58 -21.64 18.86 5.74
CA CYS A 58 -20.28 19.41 5.81
C CYS A 58 -19.74 19.60 4.40
N ASP A 59 -19.14 20.77 4.11
CA ASP A 59 -18.51 21.00 2.83
C ASP A 59 -17.05 21.44 2.94
N HIS A 60 -16.54 21.58 4.16
CA HIS A 60 -15.15 22.01 4.37
C HIS A 60 -14.54 21.33 5.59
N ILE A 61 -13.34 20.79 5.41
CA ILE A 61 -12.57 20.10 6.46
C ILE A 61 -11.16 20.67 6.45
N GLU A 62 -10.67 21.09 7.63
CA GLU A 62 -9.30 21.59 7.78
C GLU A 62 -8.53 20.68 8.73
N ILE A 63 -7.33 20.30 8.32
CA ILE A 63 -6.43 19.42 9.09
C ILE A 63 -5.12 20.19 9.29
N SER A 64 -4.67 20.30 10.54
CA SER A 64 -3.44 21.02 10.87
C SER A 64 -2.52 20.13 11.71
N ILE A 65 -1.25 20.05 11.31
CA ILE A 65 -0.19 19.43 12.12
C ILE A 65 0.50 20.58 12.86
N HIS A 66 0.48 20.53 14.18
CA HIS A 66 1.09 21.57 15.00
C HIS A 66 2.58 21.28 15.24
N GLU A 67 3.29 22.29 15.74
CA GLU A 67 4.75 22.17 15.97
C GLU A 67 5.11 21.06 16.94
N ASP A 68 4.21 20.73 17.87
CA ASP A 68 4.42 19.64 18.84
C ASP A 68 3.95 18.27 18.34
N ASN A 69 3.59 18.18 17.05
CA ASN A 69 3.05 16.97 16.40
C ASN A 69 1.67 16.55 16.92
N SER A 70 0.94 17.46 17.58
CA SER A 70 -0.50 17.28 17.74
C SER A 70 -1.20 17.62 16.43
N VAL A 71 -2.43 17.13 16.27
CA VAL A 71 -3.20 17.34 15.05
C VAL A 71 -4.58 17.88 15.43
N THR A 72 -5.04 18.88 14.68
CA THR A 72 -6.39 19.42 14.79
C THR A 72 -7.16 19.14 13.51
N VAL A 73 -8.37 18.63 13.64
CA VAL A 73 -9.31 18.44 12.53
C VAL A 73 -10.55 19.28 12.82
N VAL A 74 -10.89 20.18 11.89
CA VAL A 74 -12.04 21.08 11.99
C VAL A 74 -13.00 20.76 10.85
N ASP A 75 -14.28 20.57 11.17
CA ASP A 75 -15.30 20.48 10.12
C ASP A 75 -16.44 21.46 10.42
N ASN A 76 -17.21 21.75 9.39
CA ASN A 76 -18.39 22.62 9.49
C ASN A 76 -19.70 21.83 9.42
N GLY A 77 -19.68 20.61 9.93
CA GLY A 77 -20.87 19.76 10.01
C GLY A 77 -21.84 20.19 11.11
N ARG A 78 -22.75 19.29 11.49
CA ARG A 78 -23.77 19.59 12.50
C ARG A 78 -23.22 19.76 13.92
N GLY A 79 -22.04 19.22 14.17
CA GLY A 79 -21.48 19.09 15.50
C GLY A 79 -21.94 17.80 16.19
N ILE A 80 -21.06 17.17 16.93
CA ILE A 80 -21.41 15.97 17.70
C ILE A 80 -22.48 16.35 18.72
N PRO A 81 -23.57 15.55 18.89
CA PRO A 81 -24.60 15.87 19.87
C PRO A 81 -24.05 16.02 21.29
N VAL A 82 -24.60 16.98 22.03
CA VAL A 82 -24.14 17.32 23.38
C VAL A 82 -25.21 17.10 24.46
N GLY A 83 -26.43 16.79 24.07
CA GLY A 83 -27.52 16.50 25.02
C GLY A 83 -27.26 15.22 25.81
N GLU A 84 -27.97 15.06 26.89
CA GLU A 84 -27.82 13.88 27.75
C GLU A 84 -28.26 12.61 27.02
N HIS A 85 -27.42 11.60 27.04
CA HIS A 85 -27.71 10.27 26.47
C HIS A 85 -28.66 9.54 27.44
N ALA A 86 -29.81 9.08 26.91
CA ALA A 86 -30.89 8.53 27.73
C ALA A 86 -30.46 7.34 28.60
N LYS A 87 -29.64 6.45 28.04
CA LYS A 87 -29.22 5.23 28.74
C LYS A 87 -28.01 5.47 29.65
N MET A 88 -27.03 6.26 29.20
CA MET A 88 -25.77 6.45 29.92
C MET A 88 -25.80 7.58 30.94
N LYS A 89 -26.79 8.48 30.83
CA LYS A 89 -27.00 9.64 31.76
C LYS A 89 -25.79 10.58 31.77
N ARG A 90 -25.10 10.71 30.61
CA ARG A 90 -23.94 11.61 30.39
C ARG A 90 -24.13 12.32 29.06
N PRO A 91 -23.43 13.45 28.81
CA PRO A 91 -23.53 14.10 27.51
C PRO A 91 -23.15 13.14 26.37
N ALA A 92 -23.91 13.21 25.29
CA ALA A 92 -23.66 12.32 24.13
C ALA A 92 -22.23 12.41 23.63
N LEU A 93 -21.63 13.61 23.63
CA LEU A 93 -20.22 13.80 23.26
C LEU A 93 -19.31 12.93 24.13
N GLU A 94 -19.49 12.96 25.45
CA GLU A 94 -18.68 12.17 26.37
C GLU A 94 -18.85 10.66 26.10
N VAL A 95 -20.09 10.23 25.82
CA VAL A 95 -20.36 8.82 25.49
C VAL A 95 -19.61 8.41 24.22
N VAL A 96 -19.68 9.23 23.17
CA VAL A 96 -18.99 8.97 21.90
C VAL A 96 -17.48 8.86 22.11
N MET A 97 -16.91 9.71 22.96
CA MET A 97 -15.45 9.76 23.18
C MET A 97 -14.94 8.68 24.12
N THR A 98 -15.78 8.14 25.00
CA THR A 98 -15.30 7.26 26.09
C THR A 98 -15.86 5.84 26.07
N VAL A 99 -16.88 5.58 25.28
CA VAL A 99 -17.53 4.26 25.24
C VAL A 99 -17.28 3.62 23.88
N LEU A 100 -16.70 2.42 23.87
CA LEU A 100 -16.56 1.64 22.66
C LEU A 100 -17.93 1.21 22.16
N HIS A 101 -18.07 1.15 20.83
CA HIS A 101 -19.32 0.75 20.17
C HIS A 101 -20.49 1.70 20.46
N ALA A 102 -20.19 2.98 20.71
CA ALA A 102 -21.18 4.03 20.82
C ALA A 102 -21.08 4.97 19.62
N GLY A 103 -22.20 5.46 19.15
CA GLY A 103 -22.23 6.41 18.05
C GLY A 103 -23.56 6.41 17.32
N GLY A 104 -23.76 7.41 16.49
CA GLY A 104 -24.99 7.61 15.71
C GLY A 104 -25.03 6.85 14.38
N LYS A 105 -24.11 5.93 14.14
CA LYS A 105 -23.92 5.28 12.84
C LYS A 105 -24.41 3.84 12.78
N PHE A 106 -25.01 3.33 13.86
CA PHE A 106 -25.53 1.95 13.93
C PHE A 106 -27.02 1.90 13.56
N GLY A 107 -27.31 1.99 12.26
CA GLY A 107 -28.67 1.85 11.77
C GLY A 107 -29.62 2.98 12.16
N GLY A 108 -29.12 4.06 12.74
CA GLY A 108 -29.92 5.23 13.09
C GLY A 108 -30.14 6.13 11.89
N GLY A 109 -31.09 7.05 12.02
CA GLY A 109 -31.45 7.97 10.94
C GLY A 109 -30.45 9.08 10.64
N GLY A 110 -29.37 9.17 11.40
CA GLY A 110 -28.39 10.24 11.24
C GLY A 110 -27.43 10.09 10.06
N TYR A 111 -27.12 8.85 9.69
CA TYR A 111 -26.15 8.55 8.63
C TYR A 111 -26.65 7.37 7.79
N LYS A 112 -26.83 7.59 6.49
CA LYS A 112 -27.23 6.53 5.56
C LYS A 112 -26.02 5.72 5.10
N VAL A 113 -24.87 6.39 4.98
CA VAL A 113 -23.60 5.79 4.54
C VAL A 113 -22.50 6.29 5.48
N SER A 114 -21.62 5.41 5.93
CA SER A 114 -20.54 5.76 6.85
C SER A 114 -19.39 4.77 6.77
N GLY A 115 -18.15 5.28 6.93
CA GLY A 115 -16.98 4.46 7.15
C GLY A 115 -16.80 4.04 8.60
N GLY A 116 -17.45 4.75 9.53
CA GLY A 116 -17.30 4.57 10.98
C GLY A 116 -18.35 3.68 11.62
N LEU A 117 -18.65 2.54 11.02
CA LEU A 117 -19.76 1.67 11.43
C LEU A 117 -19.56 0.95 12.77
N HIS A 118 -18.30 0.80 13.21
CA HIS A 118 -18.04 0.01 14.42
C HIS A 118 -18.16 0.81 15.71
N GLY A 119 -18.29 2.15 15.60
CA GLY A 119 -18.45 3.02 16.75
C GLY A 119 -17.24 3.06 17.67
N VAL A 120 -16.06 2.79 17.12
CA VAL A 120 -14.83 2.70 17.90
C VAL A 120 -13.78 3.76 17.53
N GLY A 121 -13.92 4.40 16.36
CA GLY A 121 -12.88 5.24 15.80
C GLY A 121 -12.36 6.35 16.70
N VAL A 122 -13.23 7.30 17.08
CA VAL A 122 -12.78 8.45 17.86
C VAL A 122 -12.50 8.08 19.31
N SER A 123 -13.19 7.09 19.88
CA SER A 123 -12.87 6.61 21.23
C SER A 123 -11.50 5.93 21.25
N VAL A 124 -11.14 5.26 20.17
CA VAL A 124 -9.79 4.65 20.03
C VAL A 124 -8.73 5.75 19.99
N VAL A 125 -8.96 6.83 19.23
CA VAL A 125 -8.02 7.97 19.18
C VAL A 125 -7.88 8.57 20.60
N ASN A 126 -8.99 8.71 21.32
CA ASN A 126 -8.99 9.23 22.68
C ASN A 126 -8.15 8.34 23.61
N ALA A 127 -8.35 7.03 23.55
CA ALA A 127 -7.60 6.07 24.37
C ALA A 127 -6.10 6.11 24.09
N LEU A 128 -5.71 6.34 22.84
CA LEU A 128 -4.30 6.28 22.40
C LEU A 128 -3.62 7.65 22.35
N SER A 129 -4.29 8.68 22.88
CA SER A 129 -3.75 10.04 22.94
C SER A 129 -3.52 10.43 24.39
N GLU A 130 -2.39 11.11 24.67
CA GLU A 130 -2.14 11.63 26.00
C GLU A 130 -3.09 12.77 26.34
N LYS A 131 -3.60 13.49 25.32
CA LYS A 131 -4.55 14.59 25.51
C LYS A 131 -5.41 14.73 24.26
N VAL A 132 -6.72 14.92 24.47
CA VAL A 132 -7.67 15.25 23.41
C VAL A 132 -8.54 16.40 23.89
N VAL A 133 -8.74 17.41 23.03
CA VAL A 133 -9.70 18.49 23.27
C VAL A 133 -10.72 18.47 22.15
N VAL A 134 -11.99 18.37 22.50
CA VAL A 134 -13.10 18.42 21.52
C VAL A 134 -13.89 19.68 21.76
N THR A 135 -14.09 20.47 20.71
CA THR A 135 -14.94 21.64 20.71
C THR A 135 -16.07 21.42 19.71
N VAL A 136 -17.30 21.60 20.17
CA VAL A 136 -18.50 21.42 19.34
C VAL A 136 -19.27 22.74 19.29
N LYS A 137 -19.59 23.17 18.07
CA LYS A 137 -20.48 24.31 17.82
C LYS A 137 -21.82 23.74 17.38
N ARG A 138 -22.83 23.94 18.20
CA ARG A 138 -24.15 23.33 17.99
C ARG A 138 -25.20 24.07 18.79
N ASP A 139 -26.39 24.21 18.23
CA ASP A 139 -27.58 24.77 18.91
C ASP A 139 -27.33 26.16 19.54
N GLY A 140 -26.53 26.98 18.82
CA GLY A 140 -26.23 28.33 19.24
C GLY A 140 -25.12 28.47 20.26
N HIS A 141 -24.50 27.40 20.67
CA HIS A 141 -23.46 27.38 21.71
C HIS A 141 -22.18 26.70 21.28
N VAL A 142 -21.09 27.05 21.97
CA VAL A 142 -19.78 26.40 21.83
C VAL A 142 -19.59 25.56 23.09
N TYR A 143 -19.38 24.26 22.90
CA TYR A 143 -19.13 23.29 23.97
C TYR A 143 -17.73 22.75 23.90
N GLN A 144 -17.13 22.40 25.03
CA GLN A 144 -15.76 21.86 25.08
C GLN A 144 -15.60 20.83 26.17
N GLN A 145 -14.82 19.79 25.89
CA GLN A 145 -14.42 18.81 26.89
C GLN A 145 -12.99 18.34 26.55
N GLU A 146 -12.20 18.13 27.60
CA GLU A 146 -10.82 17.63 27.47
C GLU A 146 -10.73 16.24 28.08
N TYR A 147 -9.88 15.41 27.48
CA TYR A 147 -9.62 14.03 27.92
C TYR A 147 -8.11 13.82 28.03
N ARG A 148 -7.72 12.96 28.97
CA ARG A 148 -6.33 12.52 29.08
C ARG A 148 -6.34 11.00 29.16
N ARG A 149 -5.70 10.38 28.15
CA ARG A 149 -5.66 8.93 28.01
C ARG A 149 -7.04 8.31 28.13
N GLY A 150 -8.01 8.97 27.51
CA GLY A 150 -9.40 8.53 27.48
C GLY A 150 -10.29 9.03 28.59
N ALA A 151 -9.73 9.62 29.66
CA ALA A 151 -10.50 10.04 30.83
C ALA A 151 -10.90 11.51 30.73
N PRO A 152 -12.20 11.85 30.88
CA PRO A 152 -12.64 13.24 30.89
C PRO A 152 -11.99 13.99 32.06
N GLN A 153 -11.52 15.21 31.81
CA GLN A 153 -10.83 16.01 32.82
C GLN A 153 -11.78 16.96 33.54
N TYR A 154 -12.94 17.21 32.96
CA TYR A 154 -13.99 18.03 33.54
C TYR A 154 -15.29 17.70 32.81
N ASP A 155 -16.41 18.12 33.40
CA ASP A 155 -17.71 17.96 32.77
C ASP A 155 -17.81 18.87 31.54
N LEU A 156 -18.64 18.50 30.57
CA LEU A 156 -18.84 19.27 29.36
C LEU A 156 -19.12 20.74 29.70
N LYS A 157 -18.31 21.66 29.17
CA LYS A 157 -18.42 23.11 29.41
C LYS A 157 -19.05 23.81 28.22
N THR A 158 -19.79 24.94 28.55
CA THR A 158 -20.24 25.87 27.52
C THR A 158 -19.28 27.07 27.48
N UNK A 159 -18.78 27.14 26.33
CA UNK A 159 -17.88 27.99 26.25
C UNK A 159 -18.27 29.17 25.71
N GLY A 160 -19.26 29.42 25.13
CA GLY A 160 -19.70 30.65 24.45
C GLY A 160 -20.93 30.42 23.56
N THR A 161 -21.24 31.43 22.78
CA THR A 161 -22.31 31.37 21.80
C THR A 161 -21.73 31.47 20.39
N THR A 162 -22.48 30.94 19.39
CA THR A 162 -22.04 30.95 17.98
C THR A 162 -23.25 30.79 17.06
N ASP A 163 -23.14 31.32 15.86
CA ASP A 163 -24.13 31.07 14.80
C ASP A 163 -23.69 29.92 13.88
N GLU A 164 -22.49 29.39 14.11
CA GLU A 164 -21.91 28.32 13.28
C GLU A 164 -22.19 26.94 13.89
N THR A 165 -21.99 25.91 13.05
CA THR A 165 -21.98 24.52 13.52
C THR A 165 -20.66 23.86 13.10
N GLY A 166 -20.28 22.82 13.83
CA GLY A 166 -19.10 22.04 13.48
C GLY A 166 -18.46 21.35 14.67
N THR A 167 -17.46 20.54 14.37
CA THR A 167 -16.68 19.81 15.38
C THR A 167 -15.19 20.11 15.16
N THR A 168 -14.48 20.36 16.24
CA THR A 168 -13.03 20.51 16.25
C THR A 168 -12.44 19.49 17.21
N VAL A 169 -11.54 18.64 16.73
CA VAL A 169 -10.85 17.65 17.55
C VAL A 169 -9.35 17.92 17.46
N THR A 170 -8.72 18.14 18.61
CA THR A 170 -7.25 18.25 18.70
C THR A 170 -6.75 17.10 19.55
N PHE A 171 -5.81 16.31 19.02
CA PHE A 171 -5.29 15.17 19.75
C PHE A 171 -3.76 15.14 19.71
N HIS A 172 -3.18 14.69 20.83
CA HIS A 172 -1.74 14.54 21.04
C HIS A 172 -1.46 13.05 21.18
N PRO A 173 -0.85 12.38 20.20
CA PRO A 173 -0.57 10.95 20.31
C PRO A 173 0.25 10.64 21.56
N ASP A 174 -0.05 9.53 22.22
CA ASP A 174 0.60 9.15 23.47
C ASP A 174 1.96 8.49 23.17
N PRO A 175 3.08 9.10 23.60
CA PRO A 175 4.39 8.48 23.37
C PRO A 175 4.60 7.17 24.13
N GLU A 176 3.80 6.88 25.13
CA GLU A 176 3.84 5.57 25.81
C GLU A 176 3.29 4.46 24.93
N ILE A 177 2.42 4.80 23.97
CA ILE A 177 1.85 3.85 23.00
C ILE A 177 2.71 3.84 21.74
N PHE A 178 3.00 5.01 21.18
CA PHE A 178 3.74 5.17 19.93
C PHE A 178 5.21 5.41 20.25
N THR A 179 5.90 4.31 20.63
CA THR A 179 7.29 4.39 21.11
C THR A 179 8.30 4.57 19.98
N GLU A 180 7.95 4.17 18.75
CA GLU A 180 8.85 4.33 17.60
C GLU A 180 8.89 5.78 17.12
N THR A 181 7.74 6.45 17.04
CA THR A 181 7.66 7.83 16.58
C THR A 181 6.31 8.44 16.94
N THR A 182 6.31 9.74 17.24
CA THR A 182 5.08 10.56 17.31
C THR A 182 5.13 11.68 16.26
N VAL A 183 6.04 11.57 15.28
CA VAL A 183 6.23 12.59 14.24
C VAL A 183 5.43 12.23 13.00
N TYR A 184 4.53 13.14 12.59
CA TYR A 184 3.71 12.94 11.41
C TYR A 184 4.47 13.29 10.13
N ASP A 185 4.23 12.51 9.08
CA ASP A 185 4.80 12.74 7.76
C ASP A 185 3.77 13.49 6.90
N TYR A 186 4.11 14.71 6.50
CA TYR A 186 3.22 15.58 5.73
C TYR A 186 2.78 14.92 4.40
N GLU A 187 3.73 14.31 3.69
CA GLU A 187 3.43 13.72 2.37
C GLU A 187 2.44 12.56 2.47
N THR A 188 2.54 11.77 3.52
CA THR A 188 1.60 10.66 3.79
C THR A 188 0.18 11.21 3.98
N LEU A 189 0.04 12.26 4.79
CA LEU A 189 -1.26 12.88 5.04
C LEU A 189 -1.78 13.58 3.78
N LEU A 190 -0.90 14.26 3.04
CA LEU A 190 -1.26 15.00 1.82
C LEU A 190 -1.88 14.08 0.77
N THR A 191 -1.28 12.93 0.57
CA THR A 191 -1.75 11.93 -0.42
C THR A 191 -3.18 11.50 -0.11
N ARG A 192 -3.45 11.18 1.15
CA ARG A 192 -4.80 10.72 1.56
C ARG A 192 -5.82 11.87 1.52
N VAL A 193 -5.42 13.08 1.91
CA VAL A 193 -6.33 14.25 1.87
C VAL A 193 -6.73 14.54 0.40
N ARG A 194 -5.76 14.49 -0.52
CA ARG A 194 -6.06 14.66 -1.95
C ARG A 194 -7.02 13.57 -2.44
N GLU A 195 -6.77 12.32 -2.05
CA GLU A 195 -7.62 11.19 -2.40
C GLU A 195 -9.05 11.40 -1.92
N LEU A 196 -9.21 11.83 -0.67
CA LEU A 196 -10.55 12.09 -0.11
C LEU A 196 -11.27 13.22 -0.86
N ALA A 197 -10.54 14.24 -1.30
CA ALA A 197 -11.12 15.32 -2.09
C ALA A 197 -11.61 14.83 -3.46
N PHE A 198 -10.85 13.94 -4.10
CA PHE A 198 -11.28 13.32 -5.36
C PHE A 198 -12.51 12.44 -5.17
N LEU A 199 -12.56 11.68 -4.08
CA LEU A 199 -13.66 10.73 -3.82
C LEU A 199 -14.96 11.43 -3.41
N ASN A 200 -14.87 12.69 -2.97
CA ASN A 200 -16.02 13.44 -2.47
C ASN A 200 -16.12 14.78 -3.21
N LYS A 201 -16.65 14.73 -4.42
CA LYS A 201 -16.70 15.91 -5.28
C LYS A 201 -17.39 17.09 -4.58
N GLY A 202 -16.79 18.25 -4.71
CA GLY A 202 -17.32 19.49 -4.16
C GLY A 202 -16.98 19.75 -2.69
N ILE A 203 -16.29 18.81 -2.01
CA ILE A 203 -15.88 19.00 -0.61
C ILE A 203 -14.48 19.61 -0.59
N GLY A 204 -14.31 20.70 0.15
CA GLY A 204 -13.00 21.35 0.31
C GLY A 204 -12.24 20.74 1.46
N LEU A 205 -11.00 20.32 1.23
CA LEU A 205 -10.09 19.83 2.27
C LEU A 205 -8.80 20.64 2.23
N THR A 206 -8.36 21.12 3.40
CA THR A 206 -7.12 21.88 3.55
C THR A 206 -6.23 21.15 4.55
N LEU A 207 -4.96 20.97 4.20
CA LEU A 207 -3.95 20.40 5.08
C LEU A 207 -2.85 21.45 5.28
N THR A 208 -2.56 21.76 6.55
CA THR A 208 -1.53 22.73 6.94
C THR A 208 -0.53 22.05 7.86
N ASP A 209 0.75 22.28 7.58
CA ASP A 209 1.86 21.81 8.44
C ASP A 209 2.50 23.04 9.08
N GLU A 210 2.21 23.30 10.35
CA GLU A 210 2.76 24.46 11.06
C GLU A 210 4.26 24.33 11.31
N ARG A 211 4.79 23.12 11.25
CA ARG A 211 6.24 22.87 11.45
C ARG A 211 7.08 23.46 10.30
N THR A 212 6.52 23.50 9.08
CA THR A 212 7.22 23.98 7.87
C THR A 212 6.55 25.19 7.22
N GLY A 213 5.29 25.45 7.57
CA GLY A 213 4.48 26.49 6.92
C GLY A 213 3.79 26.03 5.65
N ALA A 214 3.92 24.74 5.27
CA ALA A 214 3.29 24.21 4.06
C ALA A 214 1.77 24.15 4.22
N THR A 215 1.05 24.52 3.17
CA THR A 215 -0.42 24.44 3.13
C THR A 215 -0.86 23.99 1.73
N ASN A 216 -1.81 23.06 1.68
CA ASN A 216 -2.41 22.58 0.44
C ASN A 216 -3.92 22.46 0.62
N SER A 217 -4.66 22.97 -0.37
CA SER A 217 -6.12 22.91 -0.39
C SER A 217 -6.59 22.19 -1.64
N PHE A 218 -7.58 21.32 -1.48
CA PHE A 218 -8.12 20.51 -2.57
C PHE A 218 -9.64 20.62 -2.60
N MET A 219 -10.20 20.76 -3.80
CA MET A 219 -11.62 20.65 -4.04
C MET A 219 -11.81 20.31 -5.52
N TYR A 220 -12.46 19.18 -5.79
CA TYR A 220 -12.61 18.68 -7.16
C TYR A 220 -14.09 18.55 -7.50
N GLU A 221 -14.56 19.41 -8.40
CA GLU A 221 -15.95 19.37 -8.87
C GLU A 221 -16.23 18.14 -9.72
N GLY A 222 -15.22 17.63 -10.43
CA GLY A 222 -15.34 16.45 -11.28
C GLY A 222 -15.17 15.12 -10.55
N GLY A 223 -14.79 15.15 -9.28
CA GLY A 223 -14.69 13.94 -8.48
C GLY A 223 -13.74 12.90 -9.05
N ILE A 224 -14.20 11.65 -9.17
CA ILE A 224 -13.33 10.55 -9.62
C ILE A 224 -12.98 10.65 -11.11
N ILE A 225 -13.71 11.41 -11.91
CA ILE A 225 -13.30 11.71 -13.29
C ILE A 225 -11.96 12.44 -13.26
N GLU A 226 -11.86 13.47 -12.43
CA GLU A 226 -10.61 14.22 -12.26
C GLU A 226 -9.51 13.34 -11.64
N TYR A 227 -9.90 12.40 -10.78
CA TYR A 227 -8.94 11.48 -10.15
C TYR A 227 -8.26 10.60 -11.20
N VAL A 228 -9.05 10.02 -12.11
CA VAL A 228 -8.50 9.19 -13.19
C VAL A 228 -7.59 10.03 -14.09
N SER A 229 -8.00 11.25 -14.43
CA SER A 229 -7.17 12.17 -15.23
C SER A 229 -5.86 12.48 -14.51
N PHE A 230 -5.93 12.72 -13.20
CA PHE A 230 -4.74 12.98 -12.37
C PHE A 230 -3.78 11.78 -12.41
N LEU A 231 -4.32 10.57 -12.26
CA LEU A 231 -3.50 9.35 -12.28
C LEU A 231 -2.82 9.12 -13.63
N ASN A 232 -3.46 9.56 -14.72
CA ASN A 232 -2.94 9.39 -16.07
C ASN A 232 -2.20 10.62 -16.62
N GLN A 233 -1.99 11.65 -15.82
CA GLN A 233 -1.45 12.94 -16.33
C GLN A 233 -0.06 12.81 -16.96
N LYS A 234 0.73 11.82 -16.56
CA LYS A 234 2.07 11.58 -17.10
C LYS A 234 2.11 10.39 -18.07
N ARG A 235 0.95 9.93 -18.52
CA ARG A 235 0.80 8.79 -19.42
C ARG A 235 0.13 9.24 -20.72
N GLU A 236 0.41 8.51 -21.81
CA GLU A 236 -0.24 8.76 -23.09
C GLU A 236 -1.60 8.07 -23.09
N VAL A 237 -2.68 8.84 -23.09
CA VAL A 237 -4.02 8.28 -23.00
C VAL A 237 -4.56 7.94 -24.40
N LEU A 238 -5.39 6.90 -24.48
CA LEU A 238 -6.01 6.45 -25.75
C LEU A 238 -7.27 7.25 -26.05
N HIS A 239 -7.89 7.86 -25.05
CA HIS A 239 -9.05 8.73 -25.22
C HIS A 239 -8.98 9.85 -24.20
N GLU A 240 -9.29 11.05 -24.64
CA GLU A 240 -9.09 12.27 -23.86
C GLU A 240 -9.91 12.29 -22.58
N ASN A 241 -11.17 11.88 -22.65
CA ASN A 241 -12.10 11.97 -21.53
C ASN A 241 -12.28 10.59 -20.89
N PRO A 242 -12.15 10.48 -19.56
CA PRO A 242 -12.46 9.22 -18.89
C PRO A 242 -13.92 8.81 -19.11
N ILE A 243 -14.16 7.51 -19.18
CA ILE A 243 -15.51 6.95 -19.20
C ILE A 243 -16.02 7.01 -17.76
N TYR A 244 -17.21 7.56 -17.57
CA TYR A 244 -17.80 7.70 -16.25
C TYR A 244 -19.18 7.07 -16.21
N VAL A 245 -19.41 6.26 -15.17
CA VAL A 245 -20.67 5.57 -14.93
C VAL A 245 -21.09 5.85 -13.49
N GLU A 246 -22.37 6.23 -13.29
CA GLU A 246 -22.92 6.31 -11.95
C GLU A 246 -24.32 5.74 -11.93
N GLY A 247 -24.72 5.23 -10.78
CA GLY A 247 -26.07 4.69 -10.60
C GLY A 247 -26.29 4.28 -9.17
N SER A 248 -27.54 3.94 -8.86
CA SER A 248 -27.92 3.51 -7.53
C SER A 248 -28.94 2.38 -7.64
N ARG A 249 -28.78 1.37 -6.81
CA ARG A 249 -29.73 0.25 -6.75
C ARG A 249 -29.70 -0.31 -5.33
N ASP A 250 -30.90 -0.52 -4.74
CA ASP A 250 -31.04 -1.08 -3.38
C ASP A 250 -30.26 -0.25 -2.34
N ASN A 251 -30.29 1.08 -2.48
CA ASN A 251 -29.60 2.06 -1.62
C ASN A 251 -28.07 1.96 -1.69
N ILE A 252 -27.53 1.23 -2.66
CA ILE A 252 -26.09 1.17 -2.92
C ILE A 252 -25.80 2.09 -4.09
N GLN A 253 -24.93 3.08 -3.85
CA GLN A 253 -24.49 4.03 -4.87
C GLN A 253 -23.18 3.53 -5.48
N VAL A 254 -23.11 3.55 -6.82
CA VAL A 254 -21.94 3.06 -7.56
C VAL A 254 -21.45 4.17 -8.47
N GLU A 255 -20.15 4.45 -8.42
CA GLU A 255 -19.45 5.30 -9.35
C GLU A 255 -18.25 4.54 -9.91
N VAL A 256 -18.04 4.63 -11.21
CA VAL A 256 -16.84 4.09 -11.86
C VAL A 256 -16.32 5.13 -12.84
N ALA A 257 -15.04 5.39 -12.80
CA ALA A 257 -14.36 6.18 -13.83
C ALA A 257 -13.19 5.37 -14.35
N LEU A 258 -12.99 5.35 -15.66
CA LEU A 258 -11.89 4.58 -16.25
C LEU A 258 -11.36 5.25 -17.50
N GLN A 259 -10.09 5.01 -17.79
CA GLN A 259 -9.42 5.55 -18.96
C GLN A 259 -8.28 4.62 -19.34
N TYR A 260 -8.12 4.39 -20.63
CA TYR A 260 -7.02 3.55 -21.13
C TYR A 260 -5.84 4.42 -21.53
N ASN A 261 -4.64 3.89 -21.29
CA ASN A 261 -3.39 4.52 -21.71
C ASN A 261 -2.56 3.48 -22.50
N ASP A 262 -1.42 3.91 -23.01
CA ASP A 262 -0.58 3.06 -23.87
C ASP A 262 0.38 2.15 -23.08
N ASN A 263 0.34 2.18 -21.76
CA ASN A 263 1.17 1.32 -20.92
C ASN A 263 0.67 -0.12 -20.92
N TYR A 264 1.41 -1.01 -20.29
CA TYR A 264 1.09 -2.43 -20.25
C TYR A 264 0.55 -2.88 -18.89
N THR A 265 0.43 -1.94 -17.95
CA THR A 265 0.01 -2.23 -16.58
C THR A 265 -1.49 -2.02 -16.39
N GLU A 266 -2.01 -2.69 -15.39
CA GLU A 266 -3.41 -2.58 -14.95
C GLU A 266 -3.42 -1.86 -13.61
N ASN A 267 -4.18 -0.76 -13.51
CA ASN A 267 -4.24 0.05 -12.29
C ASN A 267 -5.70 0.28 -11.92
N ILE A 268 -6.21 -0.58 -11.06
CA ILE A 268 -7.60 -0.54 -10.60
C ILE A 268 -7.57 -0.26 -9.09
N TYR A 269 -8.26 0.80 -8.68
CA TYR A 269 -8.33 1.21 -7.29
C TYR A 269 -9.79 1.24 -6.88
N SER A 270 -10.12 0.47 -5.84
CA SER A 270 -11.50 0.31 -5.39
C SER A 270 -11.68 0.87 -3.98
N PHE A 271 -12.83 1.48 -3.76
CA PHE A 271 -13.17 2.15 -2.52
C PHE A 271 -14.58 1.76 -2.09
N ALA A 272 -14.78 1.59 -0.79
CA ALA A 272 -16.10 1.37 -0.20
C ALA A 272 -16.26 2.35 0.95
N ASN A 273 -17.27 3.21 0.88
CA ASN A 273 -17.51 4.28 1.86
C ASN A 273 -16.24 5.11 2.09
N ASN A 274 -15.55 5.46 0.99
CA ASN A 274 -14.31 6.24 0.94
C ASN A 274 -13.07 5.53 1.50
N ILE A 275 -13.19 4.26 1.86
CA ILE A 275 -12.08 3.47 2.38
C ILE A 275 -11.42 2.73 1.20
N ASN A 276 -10.10 2.86 1.08
CA ASN A 276 -9.34 2.18 0.04
C ASN A 276 -9.30 0.68 0.32
N THR A 277 -10.01 -0.11 -0.50
CA THR A 277 -10.02 -1.55 -0.37
C THR A 277 -8.91 -2.15 -1.22
N HIS A 278 -7.67 -1.98 -0.78
CA HIS A 278 -6.51 -2.35 -1.60
C HIS A 278 -6.38 -3.85 -1.87
N GLU A 279 -7.11 -4.68 -1.16
CA GLU A 279 -7.22 -6.12 -1.46
C GLU A 279 -8.44 -6.44 -2.32
N GLY A 280 -9.17 -5.42 -2.78
CA GLY A 280 -10.30 -5.56 -3.66
C GLY A 280 -11.60 -5.88 -2.94
N GLY A 281 -12.36 -6.77 -3.51
CA GLY A 281 -13.63 -7.18 -2.95
C GLY A 281 -14.70 -7.36 -4.02
N THR A 282 -15.93 -7.47 -3.58
CA THR A 282 -17.06 -7.78 -4.47
C THR A 282 -17.35 -6.69 -5.50
N HIS A 283 -17.11 -5.41 -5.13
CA HIS A 283 -17.31 -4.29 -6.07
C HIS A 283 -16.30 -4.35 -7.22
N GLU A 284 -15.04 -4.66 -6.91
CA GLU A 284 -14.01 -4.78 -7.93
C GLU A 284 -14.25 -6.02 -8.81
N SER A 285 -14.66 -7.14 -8.21
CA SER A 285 -14.99 -8.37 -8.94
C SER A 285 -16.13 -8.13 -9.92
N GLY A 286 -17.17 -7.44 -9.49
CA GLY A 286 -18.31 -7.09 -10.35
C GLY A 286 -17.90 -6.22 -11.52
N PHE A 287 -17.05 -5.23 -11.26
CA PHE A 287 -16.51 -4.34 -12.29
C PHE A 287 -15.72 -5.14 -13.35
N LYS A 288 -14.77 -5.97 -12.89
CA LYS A 288 -13.91 -6.76 -13.78
C LYS A 288 -14.73 -7.71 -14.66
N SER A 289 -15.70 -8.38 -14.05
CA SER A 289 -16.58 -9.32 -14.75
C SER A 289 -17.38 -8.61 -15.85
N ALA A 290 -18.00 -7.49 -15.51
CA ALA A 290 -18.80 -6.71 -16.46
C ALA A 290 -17.94 -6.14 -17.59
N LEU A 291 -16.75 -5.60 -17.25
CA LEU A 291 -15.86 -5.03 -18.25
C LEU A 291 -15.48 -6.07 -19.32
N THR A 292 -15.06 -7.25 -18.88
CA THR A 292 -14.64 -8.31 -19.78
C THR A 292 -15.80 -8.77 -20.66
N ARG A 293 -16.97 -9.00 -20.06
CA ARG A 293 -18.14 -9.48 -20.80
C ARG A 293 -18.60 -8.46 -21.84
N ILE A 294 -18.74 -7.21 -21.45
CA ILE A 294 -19.31 -6.18 -22.34
C ILE A 294 -18.34 -5.84 -23.47
N ILE A 295 -17.04 -5.78 -23.21
CA ILE A 295 -16.05 -5.54 -24.27
C ILE A 295 -16.07 -6.69 -25.29
N ASN A 296 -16.16 -7.94 -24.83
CA ASN A 296 -16.25 -9.09 -25.73
C ASN A 296 -17.55 -9.06 -26.54
N ASP A 297 -18.69 -8.75 -25.91
CA ASP A 297 -19.97 -8.65 -26.61
C ASP A 297 -19.92 -7.57 -27.69
N TYR A 298 -19.34 -6.41 -27.38
CA TYR A 298 -19.21 -5.33 -28.35
C TYR A 298 -18.27 -5.73 -29.49
N ALA A 299 -17.16 -6.40 -29.17
CA ALA A 299 -16.20 -6.86 -30.18
C ALA A 299 -16.84 -7.84 -31.18
N ARG A 300 -17.70 -8.72 -30.69
CA ARG A 300 -18.44 -9.66 -31.56
C ARG A 300 -19.45 -8.92 -32.45
N LYS A 301 -20.23 -8.03 -31.88
CA LYS A 301 -21.21 -7.20 -32.61
C LYS A 301 -20.52 -6.37 -33.69
N ALA A 302 -19.36 -5.82 -33.39
CA ALA A 302 -18.60 -5.00 -34.35
C ALA A 302 -17.81 -5.82 -35.36
N GLY A 303 -17.85 -7.15 -35.26
CA GLY A 303 -17.12 -8.04 -36.15
C GLY A 303 -15.61 -8.06 -35.95
N VAL A 304 -15.13 -7.52 -34.85
CA VAL A 304 -13.69 -7.43 -34.55
C VAL A 304 -13.14 -8.79 -34.10
N ILE A 305 -13.94 -9.56 -33.34
CA ILE A 305 -13.62 -10.95 -33.02
C ILE A 305 -14.72 -11.86 -33.59
N LYS A 306 -14.29 -13.04 -34.00
CA LYS A 306 -15.20 -14.05 -34.58
C LYS A 306 -15.42 -15.15 -33.54
N ASP A 307 -16.53 -15.85 -33.65
CA ASP A 307 -16.85 -16.97 -32.76
C ASP A 307 -15.73 -18.02 -32.73
N SER A 308 -15.05 -18.20 -33.86
CA SER A 308 -13.97 -19.18 -34.00
C SER A 308 -12.64 -18.76 -33.31
N THR A 309 -12.45 -17.46 -33.03
CA THR A 309 -11.18 -16.96 -32.49
C THR A 309 -11.14 -16.87 -30.95
N GLY A 310 -12.30 -17.04 -30.31
CA GLY A 310 -12.40 -16.98 -28.87
C GLY A 310 -12.40 -15.56 -28.31
N ASN A 311 -12.69 -15.46 -27.04
CA ASN A 311 -12.82 -14.17 -26.33
C ASN A 311 -11.48 -13.58 -25.93
N LEU A 312 -11.46 -12.25 -25.78
CA LEU A 312 -10.41 -11.57 -25.05
C LEU A 312 -10.48 -12.00 -23.58
N SER A 313 -9.33 -12.25 -22.96
CA SER A 313 -9.28 -12.58 -21.54
C SER A 313 -9.45 -11.32 -20.68
N GLY A 314 -9.67 -11.51 -19.39
CA GLY A 314 -9.70 -10.39 -18.44
C GLY A 314 -8.41 -9.56 -18.50
N ASP A 315 -7.26 -10.21 -18.52
CA ASP A 315 -5.98 -9.52 -18.63
C ASP A 315 -5.87 -8.69 -19.91
N ASP A 316 -6.39 -9.22 -21.03
CA ASP A 316 -6.35 -8.52 -22.32
C ASP A 316 -7.13 -7.21 -22.24
N VAL A 317 -8.34 -7.24 -21.65
CA VAL A 317 -9.20 -6.05 -21.60
C VAL A 317 -8.74 -5.04 -20.55
N ARG A 318 -7.90 -5.45 -19.60
CA ARG A 318 -7.42 -4.55 -18.55
C ARG A 318 -6.01 -4.01 -18.80
N GLU A 319 -5.33 -4.44 -19.86
CA GLU A 319 -4.00 -3.88 -20.18
C GLU A 319 -4.14 -2.39 -20.49
N GLY A 320 -3.36 -1.56 -19.82
CA GLY A 320 -3.38 -0.12 -19.98
C GLY A 320 -4.56 0.57 -19.31
N LEU A 321 -5.28 -0.13 -18.45
CA LEU A 321 -6.47 0.42 -17.78
C LEU A 321 -6.11 1.14 -16.49
N THR A 322 -6.62 2.36 -16.31
CA THR A 322 -6.67 3.05 -15.03
C THR A 322 -8.15 3.21 -14.67
N ALA A 323 -8.56 2.67 -13.53
CA ALA A 323 -9.96 2.71 -13.11
C ALA A 323 -10.08 2.99 -11.62
N ILE A 324 -11.09 3.77 -11.27
CA ILE A 324 -11.51 4.01 -9.89
C ILE A 324 -12.93 3.47 -9.76
N ILE A 325 -13.17 2.63 -8.77
CA ILE A 325 -14.49 2.11 -8.42
C ILE A 325 -14.81 2.60 -7.01
N SER A 326 -15.90 3.33 -6.86
CA SER A 326 -16.32 3.84 -5.56
C SER A 326 -17.76 3.45 -5.30
N VAL A 327 -17.99 2.69 -4.23
CA VAL A 327 -19.33 2.32 -3.81
C VAL A 327 -19.62 2.92 -2.43
N LYS A 328 -20.88 3.30 -2.22
CA LYS A 328 -21.37 3.79 -0.94
C LYS A 328 -22.52 2.88 -0.52
N ILE A 329 -22.32 2.21 0.62
CA ILE A 329 -23.16 1.09 1.07
C ILE A 329 -23.66 1.41 2.48
N PRO A 330 -24.96 1.26 2.76
CA PRO A 330 -25.45 1.52 4.12
C PRO A 330 -24.82 0.62 5.19
N GLU A 331 -24.60 -0.64 4.88
CA GLU A 331 -24.04 -1.62 5.83
C GLU A 331 -22.90 -2.42 5.18
N PRO A 332 -21.70 -1.83 5.04
CA PRO A 332 -20.60 -2.55 4.44
C PRO A 332 -20.07 -3.66 5.35
N GLN A 333 -19.67 -4.77 4.74
CA GLN A 333 -19.03 -5.89 5.41
C GLN A 333 -17.59 -5.98 4.93
N PHE A 334 -16.66 -5.60 5.79
CA PHE A 334 -15.23 -5.65 5.46
C PHE A 334 -14.61 -6.89 6.10
N GLU A 335 -13.61 -7.43 5.43
CA GLU A 335 -12.78 -8.47 6.03
C GLU A 335 -11.78 -7.79 6.96
N GLY A 336 -11.99 -7.93 8.26
CA GLY A 336 -11.11 -7.40 9.28
C GLY A 336 -11.32 -5.93 9.62
N GLN A 337 -10.72 -5.50 10.70
CA GLN A 337 -10.80 -4.13 11.20
C GLN A 337 -10.07 -3.13 10.29
N THR A 338 -9.04 -3.58 9.58
CA THR A 338 -8.29 -2.73 8.66
C THR A 338 -9.06 -2.38 7.39
N LYS A 339 -10.19 -3.06 7.14
CA LYS A 339 -11.15 -2.74 6.08
C LYS A 339 -10.52 -2.77 4.68
N THR A 340 -9.64 -3.74 4.44
CA THR A 340 -8.87 -3.84 3.20
C THR A 340 -9.63 -4.52 2.07
N LYS A 341 -10.71 -5.23 2.37
CA LYS A 341 -11.45 -6.00 1.37
C LYS A 341 -12.94 -5.98 1.67
N LEU A 342 -13.74 -5.66 0.66
CA LEU A 342 -15.20 -5.64 0.78
C LEU A 342 -15.79 -7.02 0.54
N GLY A 343 -16.65 -7.48 1.44
CA GLY A 343 -17.20 -8.83 1.39
C GLY A 343 -18.68 -8.95 1.03
N ASN A 344 -19.43 -7.84 0.93
CA ASN A 344 -20.88 -7.88 0.64
C ASN A 344 -21.15 -8.58 -0.70
N SER A 345 -21.78 -9.76 -0.67
CA SER A 345 -22.05 -10.55 -1.88
C SER A 345 -23.02 -9.83 -2.82
N GLU A 346 -24.00 -9.11 -2.30
CA GLU A 346 -24.99 -8.39 -3.12
C GLU A 346 -24.37 -7.27 -3.95
N VAL A 347 -23.25 -6.69 -3.50
CA VAL A 347 -22.59 -5.59 -4.20
C VAL A 347 -22.03 -6.04 -5.55
N ARG A 348 -21.54 -7.28 -5.64
CA ARG A 348 -20.99 -7.79 -6.89
C ARG A 348 -22.00 -7.70 -8.03
N GLY A 349 -23.21 -8.21 -7.82
CA GLY A 349 -24.26 -8.20 -8.84
C GLY A 349 -24.74 -6.80 -9.19
N ILE A 350 -24.83 -5.93 -8.20
CA ILE A 350 -25.28 -4.55 -8.40
C ILE A 350 -24.26 -3.78 -9.26
N VAL A 351 -22.97 -3.85 -8.91
CA VAL A 351 -21.92 -3.20 -9.69
C VAL A 351 -21.88 -3.78 -11.11
N GLU A 352 -21.91 -5.11 -11.21
CA GLU A 352 -21.85 -5.78 -12.50
C GLU A 352 -22.99 -5.33 -13.42
N SER A 353 -24.24 -5.32 -12.94
CA SER A 353 -25.38 -4.97 -13.78
C SER A 353 -25.41 -3.48 -14.14
N LEU A 354 -25.15 -2.60 -13.17
CA LEU A 354 -25.14 -1.16 -13.43
C LEU A 354 -24.02 -0.77 -14.39
N PHE A 355 -22.82 -1.28 -14.16
CA PHE A 355 -21.68 -0.95 -15.00
C PHE A 355 -21.83 -1.54 -16.40
N ALA A 356 -22.29 -2.79 -16.51
CA ALA A 356 -22.51 -3.45 -17.81
C ALA A 356 -23.48 -2.65 -18.68
N GLU A 357 -24.61 -2.26 -18.11
CA GLU A 357 -25.63 -1.49 -18.83
C GLU A 357 -25.07 -0.16 -19.37
N LYS A 358 -24.41 0.59 -18.50
CA LYS A 358 -23.89 1.92 -18.86
C LYS A 358 -22.68 1.84 -19.78
N LEU A 359 -21.81 0.84 -19.60
CA LEU A 359 -20.67 0.65 -20.50
C LEU A 359 -21.14 0.27 -21.90
N GLN A 360 -22.13 -0.60 -22.00
CA GLN A 360 -22.70 -0.99 -23.29
C GLN A 360 -23.20 0.25 -24.04
N GLU A 361 -23.97 1.11 -23.37
CA GLU A 361 -24.45 2.38 -23.95
C GLU A 361 -23.29 3.24 -24.43
N PHE A 362 -22.27 3.39 -23.59
CA PHE A 362 -21.12 4.23 -23.93
C PHE A 362 -20.39 3.72 -25.17
N LEU A 363 -20.14 2.41 -25.23
CA LEU A 363 -19.41 1.82 -26.36
C LEU A 363 -20.16 2.02 -27.68
N GLU A 364 -21.48 1.86 -27.66
CA GLU A 364 -22.31 2.05 -28.85
C GLU A 364 -22.38 3.52 -29.27
N GLU A 365 -22.38 4.44 -28.31
CA GLU A 365 -22.46 5.88 -28.59
C GLU A 365 -21.10 6.50 -28.99
N ASN A 366 -20.00 5.81 -28.71
CA ASN A 366 -18.65 6.33 -28.94
C ASN A 366 -17.78 5.33 -29.71
N PRO A 367 -18.11 5.08 -31.01
CA PRO A 367 -17.43 4.03 -31.76
C PRO A 367 -15.93 4.27 -31.95
N SER A 368 -15.49 5.51 -32.03
CA SER A 368 -14.06 5.83 -32.17
C SER A 368 -13.26 5.41 -30.93
N VAL A 369 -13.76 5.78 -29.75
CA VAL A 369 -13.13 5.39 -28.48
C VAL A 369 -13.18 3.88 -28.32
N SER A 370 -14.32 3.27 -28.62
CA SER A 370 -14.52 1.83 -28.51
C SER A 370 -13.53 1.06 -29.37
N ARG A 371 -13.27 1.54 -30.60
CA ARG A 371 -12.29 0.93 -31.50
C ARG A 371 -10.87 0.96 -30.88
N ARG A 372 -10.48 2.09 -30.29
CA ARG A 372 -9.15 2.20 -29.68
C ARG A 372 -9.00 1.23 -28.50
N ILE A 373 -10.06 1.09 -27.69
CA ILE A 373 -10.07 0.16 -26.55
C ILE A 373 -9.95 -1.28 -27.07
N LEU A 374 -10.71 -1.63 -28.10
CA LEU A 374 -10.66 -2.97 -28.70
C LEU A 374 -9.29 -3.26 -29.31
N GLU A 375 -8.69 -2.30 -30.00
CA GLU A 375 -7.35 -2.48 -30.58
C GLU A 375 -6.31 -2.76 -29.51
N LYS A 376 -6.41 -2.05 -28.39
CA LYS A 376 -5.49 -2.29 -27.25
C LYS A 376 -5.65 -3.73 -26.72
N GLY A 377 -6.88 -4.18 -26.54
CA GLY A 377 -7.17 -5.54 -26.10
C GLY A 377 -6.68 -6.61 -27.07
N LEU A 378 -6.86 -6.37 -28.36
CA LEU A 378 -6.40 -7.31 -29.40
C LEU A 378 -4.87 -7.40 -29.43
N GLN A 379 -4.17 -6.28 -29.27
CA GLN A 379 -2.71 -6.28 -29.18
C GLN A 379 -2.24 -7.07 -27.94
N ALA A 380 -2.93 -6.88 -26.81
CA ALA A 380 -2.62 -7.63 -25.59
C ALA A 380 -2.84 -9.13 -25.79
N ALA A 381 -3.93 -9.51 -26.45
CA ALA A 381 -4.23 -10.93 -26.76
C ALA A 381 -3.17 -11.56 -27.66
N ARG A 382 -2.72 -10.83 -28.67
CA ARG A 382 -1.65 -11.30 -29.56
C ARG A 382 -0.35 -11.52 -28.81
N ALA A 383 0.01 -10.60 -27.93
CA ALA A 383 1.22 -10.72 -27.11
C ALA A 383 1.11 -11.90 -26.15
N ARG A 384 -0.04 -12.11 -25.53
CA ARG A 384 -0.29 -13.25 -24.65
C ARG A 384 -0.16 -14.58 -25.39
N GLU A 385 -0.72 -14.67 -26.58
CA GLU A 385 -0.64 -15.88 -27.40
C GLU A 385 0.80 -16.16 -27.82
N ALA A 386 1.55 -15.12 -28.20
CA ALA A 386 2.97 -15.27 -28.53
C ALA A 386 3.78 -15.76 -27.32
N ALA A 387 3.45 -15.24 -26.13
CA ALA A 387 4.10 -15.67 -24.88
C ALA A 387 3.76 -17.14 -24.57
N ARG A 388 2.51 -17.54 -24.78
CA ARG A 388 2.07 -18.94 -24.57
C ARG A 388 2.84 -19.89 -25.48
N LYS A 389 2.96 -19.53 -26.75
CA LYS A 389 3.69 -20.36 -27.73
C LYS A 389 5.18 -20.46 -27.34
N ALA A 390 5.77 -19.37 -26.89
CA ALA A 390 7.18 -19.37 -26.46
C ALA A 390 7.38 -20.29 -25.24
N ARG A 391 6.43 -20.28 -24.30
CA ARG A 391 6.48 -21.17 -23.12
C ARG A 391 6.37 -22.64 -23.54
N GLU A 392 5.46 -22.95 -24.45
CA GLU A 392 5.27 -24.33 -24.93
C GLU A 392 6.54 -24.87 -25.60
N LEU A 393 7.18 -24.03 -26.43
CA LEU A 393 8.44 -24.41 -27.10
C LEU A 393 9.54 -24.67 -26.08
N THR A 394 9.62 -23.82 -25.04
CA THR A 394 10.60 -23.99 -23.94
C THR A 394 10.31 -25.26 -23.16
N ARG A 395 9.03 -25.55 -22.87
CA ARG A 395 8.61 -26.77 -22.18
C ARG A 395 8.97 -28.03 -22.97
N ARG A 396 8.74 -28.01 -24.30
CA ARG A 396 9.07 -29.15 -25.16
C ARG A 396 10.58 -29.41 -25.19
N LYS A 397 11.39 -28.34 -25.19
CA LYS A 397 12.85 -28.46 -25.09
C LYS A 397 13.26 -28.97 -23.72
N GLY A 398 12.60 -28.48 -22.65
CA GLY A 398 12.88 -28.88 -21.27
C GLY A 398 12.41 -30.27 -20.90
N ALA A 399 11.40 -30.83 -21.63
CA ALA A 399 10.92 -32.20 -21.38
C ALA A 399 11.96 -33.26 -21.74
N LEU A 400 12.97 -32.87 -22.52
CA LEU A 400 14.11 -33.72 -22.86
C LEU A 400 15.27 -33.55 -21.87
N GLU A 401 15.16 -32.61 -20.91
CA GLU A 401 16.13 -32.38 -19.86
C GLU A 401 15.51 -32.72 -18.49
N VAL A 402 16.27 -33.36 -17.63
CA VAL A 402 15.78 -33.99 -16.40
C VAL A 402 15.43 -32.99 -15.28
N SER A 403 15.72 -31.71 -15.44
CA SER A 403 15.48 -30.70 -14.41
C SER A 403 14.59 -29.55 -14.90
N SER A 404 13.52 -29.28 -14.17
CA SER A 404 12.65 -28.13 -14.43
C SER A 404 13.21 -26.83 -13.83
N LEU A 405 14.26 -26.91 -13.01
CA LEU A 405 14.86 -25.74 -12.37
C LEU A 405 15.96 -25.13 -13.25
N PRO A 406 16.22 -23.80 -13.11
CA PRO A 406 17.31 -23.17 -13.87
C PRO A 406 18.65 -23.84 -13.54
N GLY A 407 19.47 -24.09 -14.56
CA GLY A 407 20.76 -24.74 -14.37
C GLY A 407 21.72 -23.96 -13.49
N LYS A 408 21.55 -22.66 -13.40
CA LYS A 408 22.41 -21.80 -12.56
C LYS A 408 21.94 -21.66 -11.13
N LEU A 409 20.76 -22.18 -10.79
CA LEU A 409 20.23 -22.14 -9.43
C LEU A 409 20.95 -23.18 -8.56
N ALA A 410 21.62 -22.71 -7.51
CA ALA A 410 22.12 -23.61 -6.46
C ALA A 410 21.05 -23.72 -5.38
N ASP A 411 20.17 -24.72 -5.51
CA ASP A 411 19.03 -24.87 -4.62
C ASP A 411 19.47 -25.35 -3.23
N CYS A 412 18.58 -25.18 -2.24
CA CYS A 412 18.79 -25.71 -0.90
C CYS A 412 18.20 -27.11 -0.78
N SER A 413 18.63 -27.85 0.24
CA SER A 413 18.15 -29.21 0.44
C SER A 413 16.77 -29.28 1.06
N SER A 414 16.37 -28.27 1.86
CA SER A 414 15.05 -28.23 2.48
C SER A 414 13.96 -28.01 1.43
N LYS A 415 12.85 -28.73 1.60
CA LYS A 415 11.63 -28.52 0.80
C LYS A 415 10.58 -27.73 1.56
N ASP A 416 10.86 -27.30 2.78
CA ASP A 416 9.98 -26.48 3.60
C ASP A 416 10.19 -25.02 3.22
N ALA A 417 9.24 -24.44 2.48
CA ALA A 417 9.33 -23.05 2.01
C ALA A 417 9.45 -22.05 3.18
N SER A 418 8.85 -22.37 4.32
CA SER A 418 8.81 -21.45 5.45
C SER A 418 10.18 -21.17 6.06
N ILE A 419 11.15 -22.09 5.89
CA ILE A 419 12.52 -21.89 6.37
C ILE A 419 13.49 -21.59 5.24
N SER A 420 13.07 -21.73 3.99
CA SER A 420 13.94 -21.64 2.82
C SER A 420 14.09 -20.20 2.34
N GLU A 421 15.30 -19.85 1.94
CA GLU A 421 15.66 -18.51 1.48
C GLU A 421 16.29 -18.58 0.10
N LEU A 422 15.88 -17.65 -0.77
CA LEU A 422 16.49 -17.50 -2.10
C LEU A 422 17.24 -16.17 -2.14
N TYR A 423 18.55 -16.24 -2.36
CA TYR A 423 19.38 -15.06 -2.63
C TYR A 423 19.49 -14.86 -4.13
N ILE A 424 19.02 -13.73 -4.62
CA ILE A 424 19.22 -13.31 -6.00
C ILE A 424 20.43 -12.40 -5.99
N VAL A 425 21.53 -12.85 -6.61
CA VAL A 425 22.85 -12.26 -6.44
C VAL A 425 23.36 -11.71 -7.76
N GLU A 426 23.88 -10.48 -7.71
CA GLU A 426 24.48 -9.84 -8.87
C GLU A 426 25.84 -10.46 -9.20
N GLY A 427 25.93 -11.06 -10.39
CA GLY A 427 27.18 -11.53 -10.98
C GLY A 427 27.61 -12.93 -10.54
N ASP A 428 28.43 -13.54 -11.37
CA ASP A 428 28.92 -14.91 -11.13
C ASP A 428 29.97 -14.96 -10.02
N SER A 429 30.78 -13.90 -9.85
CA SER A 429 31.81 -13.85 -8.81
C SER A 429 31.18 -13.85 -7.42
N ALA A 430 30.24 -12.91 -7.18
CA ALA A 430 29.53 -12.85 -5.91
C ALA A 430 28.64 -14.08 -5.72
N GLY A 431 28.06 -14.58 -6.81
CA GLY A 431 27.28 -15.82 -6.80
C GLY A 431 28.11 -17.02 -6.33
N GLY A 432 29.36 -17.11 -6.78
CA GLY A 432 30.29 -18.14 -6.36
C GLY A 432 30.63 -18.06 -4.88
N SER A 433 30.92 -16.86 -4.38
CA SER A 433 31.20 -16.66 -2.95
C SER A 433 29.97 -16.98 -2.10
N ALA A 434 28.79 -16.59 -2.57
CA ALA A 434 27.54 -16.88 -1.85
C ALA A 434 27.26 -18.40 -1.81
N LYS A 435 27.49 -19.10 -2.92
CA LYS A 435 27.32 -20.55 -2.98
C LYS A 435 28.24 -21.27 -1.98
N GLN A 436 29.47 -20.79 -1.82
CA GLN A 436 30.43 -21.37 -0.88
C GLN A 436 30.09 -21.01 0.56
N GLY A 437 29.61 -19.79 0.81
CA GLY A 437 29.38 -19.29 2.16
C GLY A 437 28.04 -19.66 2.77
N ARG A 438 27.06 -20.00 1.95
CA ARG A 438 25.68 -20.26 2.39
C ARG A 438 25.55 -21.50 3.28
N ASP A 439 24.44 -21.53 4.00
CA ASP A 439 23.98 -22.78 4.64
C ASP A 439 23.14 -23.54 3.59
N ARG A 440 23.69 -24.62 3.08
CA ARG A 440 23.07 -25.42 2.01
C ARG A 440 21.73 -26.05 2.39
N HIS A 441 21.46 -26.15 3.68
CA HIS A 441 20.20 -26.74 4.13
C HIS A 441 19.01 -25.87 3.75
N PHE A 442 19.11 -24.56 3.96
CA PHE A 442 17.94 -23.67 3.76
C PHE A 442 18.18 -22.48 2.86
N GLN A 443 19.40 -22.28 2.33
CA GLN A 443 19.70 -21.13 1.47
C GLN A 443 20.00 -21.56 0.05
N ALA A 444 19.27 -20.97 -0.91
CA ALA A 444 19.48 -21.17 -2.34
C ALA A 444 20.08 -19.90 -2.94
N ILE A 445 20.89 -20.06 -3.97
CA ILE A 445 21.57 -18.94 -4.65
C ILE A 445 21.20 -18.94 -6.13
N LEU A 446 20.71 -17.81 -6.64
CA LEU A 446 20.47 -17.60 -8.06
C LEU A 446 21.30 -16.39 -8.54
N PRO A 447 22.43 -16.63 -9.20
CA PRO A 447 23.20 -15.52 -9.73
C PRO A 447 22.58 -14.98 -11.02
N LEU A 448 22.61 -13.66 -11.18
CA LEU A 448 22.13 -12.98 -12.38
C LEU A 448 23.31 -12.40 -13.15
N ARG A 449 23.30 -12.53 -14.45
CA ARG A 449 24.32 -11.98 -15.33
C ARG A 449 23.89 -10.61 -15.85
N GLY A 450 24.25 -9.58 -15.11
CA GLY A 450 23.97 -8.20 -15.49
C GLY A 450 22.53 -7.78 -15.26
N LYS A 451 22.13 -6.75 -15.96
CA LYS A 451 20.81 -6.13 -15.76
C LYS A 451 19.70 -6.96 -16.43
N ILE A 452 18.63 -7.17 -15.73
CA ILE A 452 17.44 -7.82 -16.30
C ILE A 452 16.69 -6.81 -17.17
N LEU A 453 15.75 -7.31 -17.97
CA LEU A 453 14.89 -6.48 -18.78
C LEU A 453 14.05 -5.55 -17.90
N ASN A 454 13.92 -4.29 -18.29
CA ASN A 454 13.02 -3.36 -17.63
C ASN A 454 11.58 -3.67 -18.04
N VAL A 455 10.84 -4.33 -17.15
CA VAL A 455 9.49 -4.82 -17.47
C VAL A 455 8.47 -3.69 -17.61
N GLU A 456 8.77 -2.50 -17.08
CA GLU A 456 7.88 -1.34 -17.23
C GLU A 456 7.77 -0.92 -18.70
N LYS A 457 8.80 -1.20 -19.49
CA LYS A 457 8.89 -0.82 -20.91
C LYS A 457 8.62 -1.97 -21.88
N ALA A 458 8.09 -3.10 -21.41
CA ALA A 458 8.01 -4.30 -22.25
C ALA A 458 6.70 -5.05 -22.06
N ARG A 459 6.23 -5.67 -23.14
CA ARG A 459 5.09 -6.57 -23.10
C ARG A 459 5.51 -7.94 -22.57
N LEU A 460 4.50 -8.70 -22.14
CA LEU A 460 4.70 -10.00 -21.48
C LEU A 460 5.50 -10.99 -22.35
N ASP A 461 5.26 -11.02 -23.66
CA ASP A 461 5.99 -11.95 -24.55
C ASP A 461 7.51 -11.67 -24.53
N ARG A 462 7.89 -10.40 -24.55
CA ARG A 462 9.30 -10.00 -24.48
C ARG A 462 9.89 -10.28 -23.09
N ILE A 463 9.11 -10.06 -22.06
CA ILE A 463 9.50 -10.35 -20.67
C ILE A 463 9.82 -11.83 -20.51
N LEU A 464 8.94 -12.70 -21.02
CA LEU A 464 9.12 -14.16 -20.96
C LEU A 464 10.24 -14.66 -21.87
N GLY A 465 10.64 -13.85 -22.84
CA GLY A 465 11.81 -14.12 -23.67
C GLY A 465 13.14 -13.88 -22.98
N ASN A 466 13.16 -13.13 -21.89
CA ASN A 466 14.39 -12.80 -21.17
C ASN A 466 14.81 -13.98 -20.28
N ALA A 467 16.04 -14.45 -20.47
CA ALA A 467 16.55 -15.65 -19.78
C ALA A 467 16.62 -15.46 -18.26
N GLU A 468 17.04 -14.27 -17.82
CA GLU A 468 17.19 -13.99 -16.39
C GLU A 468 15.82 -13.96 -15.69
N ILE A 469 14.81 -13.35 -16.32
CA ILE A 469 13.45 -13.32 -15.79
C ILE A 469 12.87 -14.73 -15.76
N ARG A 470 13.07 -15.53 -16.82
CA ARG A 470 12.61 -16.93 -16.82
C ARG A 470 13.23 -17.74 -15.67
N ALA A 471 14.52 -17.51 -15.41
CA ALA A 471 15.19 -18.18 -14.29
C ALA A 471 14.55 -17.82 -12.95
N ILE A 472 14.23 -16.54 -12.75
CA ILE A 472 13.55 -16.09 -11.51
C ILE A 472 12.18 -16.74 -11.39
N ILE A 473 11.38 -16.70 -12.45
CA ILE A 473 10.02 -17.28 -12.44
C ILE A 473 10.08 -18.76 -12.09
N THR A 474 10.97 -19.49 -12.72
CA THR A 474 11.12 -20.93 -12.50
C THR A 474 11.59 -21.23 -11.07
N ALA A 475 12.56 -20.48 -10.56
CA ALA A 475 13.07 -20.66 -9.19
C ALA A 475 11.99 -20.40 -8.14
N MET A 476 11.15 -19.40 -8.36
CA MET A 476 10.09 -19.01 -7.41
C MET A 476 8.97 -20.05 -7.34
N GLY A 477 8.58 -20.60 -8.48
CA GLY A 477 7.55 -21.64 -8.55
C GLY A 477 6.11 -21.14 -8.51
N THR A 478 5.88 -19.84 -8.35
CA THR A 478 4.53 -19.27 -8.15
C THR A 478 3.78 -18.99 -9.45
N GLY A 479 4.48 -18.94 -10.58
CA GLY A 479 3.92 -18.34 -11.79
C GLY A 479 3.92 -16.82 -11.70
N ILE A 480 3.31 -16.14 -12.67
CA ILE A 480 3.22 -14.69 -12.71
C ILE A 480 1.83 -14.26 -13.18
N GLY A 481 1.48 -13.02 -12.90
CA GLY A 481 0.22 -12.42 -13.37
C GLY A 481 -0.98 -13.16 -12.81
N ASP A 482 -1.93 -13.49 -13.68
CA ASP A 482 -3.15 -14.21 -13.28
C ASP A 482 -2.89 -15.65 -12.83
N ASP A 483 -1.80 -16.25 -13.28
CA ASP A 483 -1.41 -17.62 -12.89
C ASP A 483 -0.70 -17.65 -11.54
N PHE A 484 -0.43 -16.50 -10.95
CA PHE A 484 0.32 -16.40 -9.71
C PHE A 484 -0.42 -17.08 -8.55
N ASP A 485 0.27 -17.98 -7.85
CA ASP A 485 -0.25 -18.70 -6.69
C ASP A 485 0.82 -18.69 -5.60
N ILE A 486 0.60 -17.89 -4.57
CA ILE A 486 1.59 -17.71 -3.49
C ILE A 486 1.80 -19.00 -2.70
N SER A 487 0.80 -19.89 -2.66
CA SER A 487 0.93 -21.16 -1.95
C SER A 487 2.00 -22.08 -2.56
N LYS A 488 2.38 -21.82 -3.81
CA LYS A 488 3.40 -22.59 -4.52
C LYS A 488 4.80 -21.99 -4.39
N ALA A 489 4.95 -20.90 -3.63
CA ALA A 489 6.26 -20.26 -3.43
C ALA A 489 7.24 -21.26 -2.79
N ARG A 490 8.40 -21.42 -3.43
CA ARG A 490 9.42 -22.35 -2.94
C ARG A 490 10.25 -21.78 -1.80
N TYR A 491 10.20 -20.46 -1.62
CA TYR A 491 10.96 -19.74 -0.59
C TYR A 491 10.08 -18.65 0.01
N HIS A 492 10.11 -18.53 1.35
CA HIS A 492 9.40 -17.44 2.03
C HIS A 492 10.30 -16.26 2.35
N LYS A 493 11.58 -16.32 1.96
CA LYS A 493 12.45 -15.14 1.95
C LYS A 493 13.14 -15.06 0.59
N ILE A 494 12.90 -13.99 -0.12
CA ILE A 494 13.56 -13.68 -1.39
C ILE A 494 14.43 -12.45 -1.10
N ILE A 495 15.73 -12.65 -1.11
CA ILE A 495 16.69 -11.65 -0.66
C ILE A 495 17.49 -11.12 -1.87
N LEU A 496 17.34 -9.84 -2.16
CA LEU A 496 18.04 -9.18 -3.25
C LEU A 496 19.41 -8.73 -2.74
N MET A 497 20.46 -9.25 -3.33
CA MET A 497 21.84 -8.98 -2.90
C MET A 497 22.64 -8.45 -4.08
N THR A 498 22.78 -7.13 -4.15
CA THR A 498 23.45 -6.42 -5.22
C THR A 498 24.63 -5.62 -4.68
N ASP A 499 25.54 -5.24 -5.59
CA ASP A 499 26.67 -4.40 -5.22
C ASP A 499 26.20 -3.04 -4.70
N ALA A 500 27.05 -2.38 -3.92
CA ALA A 500 26.75 -1.08 -3.31
C ALA A 500 27.03 0.11 -4.25
N ASP A 501 27.10 -0.13 -5.54
CA ASP A 501 27.35 0.92 -6.53
C ASP A 501 26.06 1.28 -7.29
N VAL A 502 26.17 2.22 -8.23
CA VAL A 502 25.02 2.70 -9.00
C VAL A 502 24.42 1.60 -9.89
N ASP A 503 25.24 0.70 -10.40
CA ASP A 503 24.74 -0.42 -11.21
C ASP A 503 23.98 -1.41 -10.34
N GLY A 504 24.46 -1.69 -9.13
CA GLY A 504 23.76 -2.54 -8.18
C GLY A 504 22.43 -1.97 -7.76
N ALA A 505 22.37 -0.66 -7.53
CA ALA A 505 21.10 0.02 -7.21
C ALA A 505 20.12 -0.07 -8.38
N HIS A 506 20.62 0.05 -9.62
CA HIS A 506 19.77 -0.09 -10.81
C HIS A 506 19.22 -1.51 -10.95
N ILE A 507 20.08 -2.52 -10.75
CA ILE A 507 19.67 -3.93 -10.82
C ILE A 507 18.59 -4.22 -9.76
N ARG A 508 18.79 -3.72 -8.55
CA ARG A 508 17.80 -3.86 -7.48
C ARG A 508 16.47 -3.23 -7.87
N THR A 509 16.50 -2.04 -8.47
CA THR A 509 15.28 -1.35 -8.91
C THR A 509 14.57 -2.14 -10.02
N LEU A 510 15.34 -2.70 -10.97
CA LEU A 510 14.76 -3.55 -12.03
C LEU A 510 14.08 -4.79 -11.44
N LEU A 511 14.71 -5.42 -10.45
CA LEU A 511 14.14 -6.58 -9.77
C LEU A 511 12.88 -6.22 -9.01
N LEU A 512 12.89 -5.10 -8.29
CA LEU A 512 11.70 -4.64 -7.56
C LEU A 512 10.57 -4.30 -8.52
N THR A 513 10.86 -3.70 -9.67
CA THR A 513 9.87 -3.41 -10.70
C THR A 513 9.19 -4.70 -11.16
N PHE A 514 9.99 -5.73 -11.47
CA PHE A 514 9.46 -7.02 -11.89
C PHE A 514 8.60 -7.67 -10.81
N LEU A 515 9.08 -7.70 -9.58
CA LEU A 515 8.34 -8.31 -8.46
C LEU A 515 7.04 -7.55 -8.20
N TYR A 516 7.08 -6.22 -8.24
CA TYR A 516 5.90 -5.39 -8.01
C TYR A 516 4.83 -5.61 -9.09
N ARG A 517 5.25 -5.65 -10.37
CA ARG A 517 4.30 -5.75 -11.49
C ARG A 517 3.74 -7.16 -11.70
N TYR A 518 4.54 -8.20 -11.42
CA TYR A 518 4.16 -9.56 -11.79
C TYR A 518 4.05 -10.55 -10.63
N MET A 519 4.56 -10.19 -9.45
CA MET A 519 4.54 -11.04 -8.26
C MET A 519 4.23 -10.23 -6.99
N ARG A 520 3.30 -9.29 -7.08
CA ARG A 520 3.03 -8.33 -6.01
C ARG A 520 2.69 -8.97 -4.67
N LYS A 521 1.97 -10.10 -4.69
CA LYS A 521 1.56 -10.79 -3.46
C LYS A 521 2.76 -11.28 -2.63
N ILE A 522 3.91 -11.54 -3.27
CA ILE A 522 5.13 -11.90 -2.53
C ILE A 522 5.59 -10.72 -1.67
N ILE A 523 5.52 -9.51 -2.21
CA ILE A 523 5.88 -8.30 -1.45
C ILE A 523 4.86 -8.08 -0.32
N GLU A 524 3.58 -8.20 -0.63
CA GLU A 524 2.50 -8.01 0.36
C GLU A 524 2.56 -9.01 1.50
N ALA A 525 3.01 -10.23 1.22
CA ALA A 525 3.19 -11.27 2.25
C ALA A 525 4.45 -11.07 3.10
N GLY A 526 5.29 -10.09 2.75
CA GLY A 526 6.51 -9.80 3.48
C GLY A 526 7.67 -10.73 3.15
N TYR A 527 7.67 -11.35 1.98
CA TYR A 527 8.69 -12.33 1.61
C TYR A 527 9.93 -11.70 0.97
N VAL A 528 9.88 -10.42 0.58
CA VAL A 528 10.97 -9.78 -0.17
C VAL A 528 11.84 -8.93 0.78
N TYR A 529 13.14 -9.14 0.70
CA TYR A 529 14.12 -8.44 1.53
C TYR A 529 15.26 -7.92 0.67
N ILE A 530 15.92 -6.87 1.16
CA ILE A 530 17.13 -6.34 0.56
C ILE A 530 18.27 -6.61 1.55
N ALA A 531 19.29 -7.33 1.09
CA ALA A 531 20.48 -7.60 1.89
C ALA A 531 21.21 -6.28 2.17
N GLN A 532 21.80 -6.18 3.35
CA GLN A 532 22.55 -5.02 3.79
C GLN A 532 24.00 -5.40 4.06
N PRO A 533 24.80 -5.68 3.00
CA PRO A 533 26.22 -5.98 3.23
C PRO A 533 26.92 -4.74 3.76
N PRO A 534 27.98 -4.90 4.54
CA PRO A 534 28.71 -3.74 5.07
C PRO A 534 29.41 -2.98 3.96
N LEU A 535 29.59 -1.67 4.14
CA LEU A 535 30.34 -0.82 3.23
C LEU A 535 31.82 -0.77 3.58
N PHE A 536 32.16 -0.98 4.86
CA PHE A 536 33.52 -0.84 5.35
C PHE A 536 33.95 -2.03 6.22
N LYS A 537 35.21 -2.39 6.10
CA LYS A 537 35.89 -3.34 6.97
C LYS A 537 36.98 -2.57 7.69
N ILE A 538 37.02 -2.66 9.03
CA ILE A 538 38.04 -2.00 9.87
C ILE A 538 38.78 -3.10 10.61
N GLU A 539 40.10 -3.18 10.39
CA GLU A 539 40.93 -4.21 10.98
C GLU A 539 42.00 -3.60 11.87
N ARG A 540 42.09 -4.12 13.09
CA ARG A 540 43.14 -3.76 14.06
C ARG A 540 43.55 -5.01 14.83
N ASN A 541 44.84 -5.33 14.79
CA ASN A 541 45.42 -6.47 15.55
C ASN A 541 44.65 -7.79 15.25
N LYS A 542 44.34 -8.02 13.97
CA LYS A 542 43.61 -9.20 13.48
C LYS A 542 42.14 -9.25 13.95
N VAL A 543 41.65 -8.22 14.63
CA VAL A 543 40.23 -8.09 14.97
C VAL A 543 39.57 -7.28 13.87
N ILE A 544 38.49 -7.86 13.28
CA ILE A 544 37.77 -7.25 12.15
C ILE A 544 36.40 -6.79 12.64
N ARG A 545 36.08 -5.53 12.33
CA ARG A 545 34.76 -4.96 12.56
C ARG A 545 34.21 -4.40 11.25
N TYR A 546 32.92 -4.45 11.08
CA TYR A 546 32.24 -4.03 9.86
C TYR A 546 31.34 -2.84 10.13
N ALA A 547 31.26 -1.92 9.17
CA ALA A 547 30.41 -0.74 9.26
C ALA A 547 29.51 -0.66 8.02
N GLY A 548 28.24 -0.39 8.23
CA GLY A 548 27.23 -0.25 7.17
C GLY A 548 27.08 1.18 6.65
N SER A 549 27.78 2.13 7.26
CA SER A 549 27.70 3.55 6.89
C SER A 549 28.99 4.27 7.28
N GLU A 550 29.17 5.46 6.74
CA GLU A 550 30.31 6.32 7.11
C GLU A 550 30.26 6.72 8.58
N LYS A 551 29.04 6.98 9.08
CA LYS A 551 28.83 7.33 10.50
C LYS A 551 29.26 6.18 11.41
N GLU A 552 28.85 4.97 11.10
CA GLU A 552 29.22 3.77 11.87
C GLU A 552 30.71 3.51 11.81
N ARG A 553 31.32 3.69 10.60
CA ARG A 553 32.78 3.59 10.42
C ARG A 553 33.50 4.56 11.37
N ASP A 554 33.07 5.82 11.38
CA ASP A 554 33.72 6.86 12.21
C ASP A 554 33.55 6.57 13.70
N GLU A 555 32.40 6.05 14.12
CA GLU A 555 32.16 5.64 15.50
C GLU A 555 33.09 4.50 15.93
N ILE A 556 33.29 3.51 15.03
CA ILE A 556 34.20 2.39 15.31
C ILE A 556 35.65 2.91 15.43
N ILE A 557 36.07 3.77 14.50
CA ILE A 557 37.43 4.35 14.53
C ILE A 557 37.65 5.15 15.84
N ALA A 558 36.66 5.95 16.23
CA ALA A 558 36.75 6.73 17.47
C ALA A 558 36.89 5.84 18.70
N SER A 559 36.24 4.66 18.70
CA SER A 559 36.31 3.71 19.80
C SER A 559 37.66 3.04 19.94
N LEU A 560 38.50 3.08 18.89
CA LEU A 560 39.85 2.48 18.93
C LEU A 560 40.87 3.35 19.69
N GLY A 561 40.56 4.62 19.95
CA GLY A 561 41.41 5.53 20.70
C GLY A 561 42.36 6.34 19.81
N GLU A 562 42.95 7.38 20.42
CA GLU A 562 43.93 8.23 19.73
C GLU A 562 45.19 7.42 19.43
N ASN A 563 45.77 7.70 18.26
CA ASN A 563 47.01 7.06 17.77
C ASN A 563 46.92 5.55 17.54
N ALA A 564 45.71 4.98 17.45
CA ALA A 564 45.53 3.57 17.12
C ALA A 564 45.89 3.31 15.64
N LYS A 565 46.64 2.23 15.39
CA LYS A 565 46.94 1.80 14.04
C LYS A 565 45.87 0.82 13.60
N PHE A 566 45.25 1.10 12.45
CA PHE A 566 44.17 0.28 11.88
C PHE A 566 44.18 0.42 10.38
N ASN A 567 43.55 -0.56 9.71
CA ASN A 567 43.31 -0.52 8.26
C ASN A 567 41.81 -0.41 8.01
N VAL A 568 41.44 0.42 7.04
CA VAL A 568 40.05 0.57 6.59
C VAL A 568 39.99 0.18 5.14
N GLN A 569 39.08 -0.75 4.80
CA GLN A 569 38.80 -1.11 3.43
C GLN A 569 37.35 -0.74 3.12
N ARG A 570 37.12 -0.01 2.03
CA ARG A 570 35.77 0.23 1.52
C ARG A 570 35.44 -0.84 0.48
N TYR A 571 34.30 -1.52 0.66
CA TYR A 571 33.81 -2.49 -0.31
C TYR A 571 33.04 -1.78 -1.43
N LYS A 572 33.49 -1.98 -2.66
CA LYS A 572 32.78 -1.45 -3.84
C LYS A 572 31.80 -2.48 -4.41
N GLY A 573 32.04 -3.75 -4.16
CA GLY A 573 31.17 -4.81 -4.63
C GLY A 573 31.30 -6.07 -3.80
N LEU A 574 30.31 -6.94 -3.93
CA LEU A 574 30.25 -8.21 -3.21
C LEU A 574 31.40 -9.15 -3.57
N GLY A 575 31.95 -9.01 -4.77
CA GLY A 575 33.06 -9.83 -5.23
C GLY A 575 34.34 -9.62 -4.44
N GLU A 576 34.43 -8.54 -3.67
CA GLU A 576 35.60 -8.25 -2.81
C GLU A 576 35.55 -9.02 -1.50
N MET A 577 34.42 -9.65 -1.18
CA MET A 577 34.27 -10.46 0.03
C MET A 577 34.53 -11.92 -0.29
N ASN A 578 35.26 -12.59 0.59
CA ASN A 578 35.36 -14.05 0.52
C ASN A 578 34.09 -14.70 1.10
N ALA A 579 33.96 -16.01 0.95
CA ALA A 579 32.75 -16.74 1.38
C ALA A 579 32.48 -16.59 2.86
N GLY A 580 33.50 -16.64 3.69
CA GLY A 580 33.34 -16.49 5.14
C GLY A 580 32.87 -15.10 5.55
N GLN A 581 33.44 -14.06 4.92
CA GLN A 581 33.04 -12.66 5.17
C GLN A 581 31.59 -12.43 4.74
N LEU A 582 31.19 -12.97 3.59
CA LEU A 582 29.84 -12.82 3.09
C LEU A 582 28.83 -13.54 4.02
N TRP A 583 29.18 -14.72 4.51
CA TRP A 583 28.36 -15.44 5.47
C TRP A 583 28.17 -14.63 6.75
N GLU A 584 29.28 -14.26 7.41
CA GLU A 584 29.20 -13.63 8.75
C GLU A 584 28.58 -12.24 8.75
N THR A 585 28.65 -11.51 7.62
CA THR A 585 28.12 -10.14 7.56
C THR A 585 26.72 -10.04 6.94
N THR A 586 26.38 -10.97 6.03
CA THR A 586 25.22 -10.76 5.14
C THR A 586 24.26 -11.95 5.10
N MET A 587 24.74 -13.17 5.31
CA MET A 587 23.93 -14.37 5.11
C MET A 587 23.56 -15.13 6.38
N ASP A 588 24.33 -14.98 7.44
CA ASP A 588 24.04 -15.65 8.72
C ASP A 588 22.80 -15.04 9.36
N PRO A 589 21.72 -15.81 9.54
CA PRO A 589 20.48 -15.26 10.13
C PRO A 589 20.67 -14.59 11.50
N GLU A 590 21.68 -15.01 12.27
CA GLU A 590 21.92 -14.46 13.60
C GLU A 590 22.64 -13.12 13.58
N SER A 591 23.40 -12.79 12.53
CA SER A 591 24.22 -11.60 12.49
C SER A 591 23.89 -10.63 11.36
N ARG A 592 23.16 -11.09 10.35
CA ARG A 592 22.84 -10.27 9.19
C ARG A 592 21.81 -9.20 9.49
N THR A 593 21.84 -8.13 8.69
CA THR A 593 20.81 -7.09 8.67
C THR A 593 20.14 -7.10 7.31
N MET A 594 18.81 -7.06 7.28
CA MET A 594 18.04 -7.02 6.04
C MET A 594 16.95 -5.98 6.16
N LEU A 595 16.61 -5.34 5.04
CA LEU A 595 15.42 -4.49 4.94
C LEU A 595 14.28 -5.31 4.35
N GLN A 596 13.17 -5.39 5.05
CA GLN A 596 11.96 -6.00 4.47
C GLN A 596 11.28 -4.99 3.57
N VAL A 597 10.99 -5.40 2.34
CA VAL A 597 10.29 -4.55 1.37
C VAL A 597 8.79 -4.62 1.65
N SER A 598 8.15 -3.47 1.72
CA SER A 598 6.71 -3.38 1.92
C SER A 598 6.11 -2.34 0.98
N ILE A 599 4.81 -2.46 0.73
CA ILE A 599 4.05 -1.49 -0.04
C ILE A 599 3.17 -0.74 0.95
N SER A 600 3.51 0.52 1.25
CA SER A 600 2.72 1.34 2.17
C SER A 600 1.53 1.99 1.47
N ASP A 601 1.67 2.28 0.16
CA ASP A 601 0.62 2.88 -0.65
C ASP A 601 0.80 2.41 -2.09
N ALA A 602 -0.19 1.65 -2.59
CA ALA A 602 -0.11 1.04 -3.92
C ALA A 602 -0.15 2.10 -5.04
N MET A 603 -0.91 3.19 -4.84
CA MET A 603 -0.98 4.26 -5.84
C MET A 603 0.36 4.99 -5.97
N LEU A 604 0.99 5.29 -4.83
CA LEU A 604 2.31 5.94 -4.82
C LEU A 604 3.37 5.02 -5.43
N ALA A 605 3.32 3.72 -5.11
CA ALA A 605 4.26 2.75 -5.66
C ALA A 605 4.12 2.67 -7.18
N ASP A 606 2.88 2.58 -7.67
CA ASP A 606 2.60 2.54 -9.10
C ASP A 606 3.16 3.80 -9.79
N ALA A 607 2.87 4.97 -9.25
CA ALA A 607 3.34 6.24 -9.80
C ALA A 607 4.86 6.32 -9.81
N MET A 608 5.51 5.83 -8.75
CA MET A 608 6.97 5.85 -8.64
C MET A 608 7.62 4.94 -9.67
N PHE A 609 7.11 3.71 -9.86
CA PHE A 609 7.64 2.80 -10.87
C PHE A 609 7.43 3.36 -12.28
N ASP A 610 6.27 3.95 -12.55
CA ASP A 610 5.99 4.57 -13.84
C ASP A 610 6.95 5.74 -14.11
N THR A 611 7.16 6.60 -13.13
CA THR A 611 8.05 7.76 -13.25
C THR A 611 9.50 7.34 -13.47
N LEU A 612 10.02 6.44 -12.62
CA LEU A 612 11.44 6.09 -12.65
C LEU A 612 11.79 5.09 -13.77
N MET A 613 10.88 4.18 -14.09
CA MET A 613 11.19 3.05 -14.99
C MET A 613 10.40 3.10 -16.30
N GLY A 614 9.43 3.99 -16.44
CA GLY A 614 8.57 4.08 -17.62
C GLY A 614 9.25 4.69 -18.84
N ASP A 615 8.50 4.80 -19.92
CA ASP A 615 9.00 5.31 -21.21
C ASP A 615 9.24 6.82 -21.23
N ASN A 616 8.47 7.59 -20.42
CA ASN A 616 8.55 9.03 -20.44
C ASN A 616 9.77 9.54 -19.70
N VAL A 617 10.61 10.28 -20.41
CA VAL A 617 11.87 10.81 -19.86
C VAL A 617 11.63 12.04 -18.96
N GLU A 618 10.69 12.90 -19.35
CA GLU A 618 10.45 14.17 -18.62
C GLU A 618 10.10 14.00 -17.15
N PRO A 619 9.14 13.13 -16.76
CA PRO A 619 8.86 12.94 -15.33
C PRO A 619 10.07 12.45 -14.54
N ARG A 620 10.87 11.58 -15.15
CA ARG A 620 12.09 11.06 -14.51
C ARG A 620 13.12 12.16 -14.34
N ARG A 621 13.31 13.01 -15.37
CA ARG A 621 14.21 14.16 -15.30
C ARG A 621 13.77 15.11 -14.18
N ASP A 622 12.49 15.42 -14.11
CA ASP A 622 11.94 16.33 -13.09
C ASP A 622 12.16 15.75 -11.69
N PHE A 623 11.92 14.45 -11.52
CA PHE A 623 12.16 13.76 -10.24
C PHE A 623 13.62 13.89 -9.82
N ILE A 624 14.55 13.66 -10.75
CA ILE A 624 15.99 13.75 -10.47
C ILE A 624 16.34 15.18 -10.04
N GLN A 625 15.85 16.19 -10.75
CA GLN A 625 16.14 17.60 -10.44
C GLN A 625 15.58 18.00 -9.07
N GLU A 626 14.35 17.60 -8.77
CA GLU A 626 13.69 17.93 -7.50
C GLU A 626 14.38 17.28 -6.29
N ASN A 627 14.94 16.09 -6.48
CA ASN A 627 15.53 15.30 -5.39
C ASN A 627 17.05 15.34 -5.33
N ALA A 628 17.71 16.05 -6.26
CA ALA A 628 19.17 16.12 -6.31
C ALA A 628 19.79 16.63 -5.01
N LYS A 629 19.12 17.55 -4.34
CA LYS A 629 19.58 18.15 -3.08
C LYS A 629 19.63 17.15 -1.91
N TYR A 630 18.93 16.03 -2.04
CA TYR A 630 18.89 15.01 -0.98
C TYR A 630 19.91 13.89 -1.20
N VAL A 631 20.65 13.92 -2.30
CA VAL A 631 21.65 12.90 -2.57
C VAL A 631 22.82 13.07 -1.61
N LYS A 632 23.14 12.01 -0.86
CA LYS A 632 24.21 12.03 0.14
C LYS A 632 25.50 11.36 -0.34
N ASN A 633 25.37 10.36 -1.21
CA ASN A 633 26.52 9.59 -1.69
C ASN A 633 26.53 9.59 -3.22
N LEU A 634 27.44 10.34 -3.79
CA LEU A 634 27.68 10.32 -5.23
C LEU A 634 28.81 9.35 -5.53
N ASP A 635 28.56 8.43 -6.44
CA ASP A 635 29.58 7.48 -6.90
C ASP A 635 30.34 8.14 -8.04
N ILE A 636 31.36 8.95 -7.66
CA ILE A 636 32.16 9.72 -8.61
C ILE A 636 33.51 9.04 -8.83
#